data_d69123d48e210a82c89cf80ce1aed6a0
#
_entry.id   d69123d48e210a82c89cf80ce1aed6a0
#
_cell.length_a   1.000
_cell.length_b   1.000
_cell.length_c   1.000
_cell.angle_alpha   90.00
_cell.angle_beta   90.00
_cell.angle_gamma   90.00
#
_symmetry.space_group_name_H-M   'P 1'
#
loop_
_entity.id
_entity.type
_entity.pdbx_description
1 polymer ?
#
loop_
_entity_poly.entity_id
_entity_poly.type
_entity_poly.pdbx_seq_one_letter_code
_entity_poly.pdbx_strand_id
1 'polypeptide(L)'
;MKAVILGGTLSAIREALRLRAAGWSVLLCAQSTYLAEDVTATWHGYGVCHQAWLGDRLAAAGLCVEPPFLPGRIKKEALRVLLDADMEVRFMTRAAGLLQEEGRVCGVVLARKGGLAQERCDLLLDATLYHVASARLTQRAVLVPAGSEVSFSLEYRGITLTQDVLPLSDHEVLERGPVAQDHAYLTATHTFAQDTPLEGAHTALWRCALHAAKRLAQDERFPHLEMTNALPAQVFMESPETEQAVEITDGFSFDASWAAYPVCPAQVLVCGAGTAGIRAALAAAPAGDVLLTEFFPYPGGTRTMGGIQWLYYGNRSPLFQKMFAEIERYAGGLTHGRTYSHFGSAEAFLYLEKLWDSGIAYRPDTLVCGARLSGGRISEVLCVSAGEIFVVHPNKVLDATGDGDVAALCGVPMETGDSLTGMVQNYSQAHRVSGTRFDCPMADQDTLRTDLPEEWQRAVIQNTLFGAEYDCMEMLTPRESSRILGQYRITLEDAARGHVEPDALIDAYSSYDPHCRCLSLPGRLGLMPERAKPRYVSIPYRALRTHEAGNLLVLGKAISATQDAFNYCRMCADMMALGHAAGRIAALSVDLSAPALTQVQQEMFAGGALVRRPSSEPYDENTAERVIAPLLCGVEGALAEVVLCAWPQTQKLLLGALESGVLPDSKRVAHALLYTGDTRFAPDVLEDFVQRDEALAGQYGELREADGLIHGGYRNAPDDVWRVNQAMVLLAHVQYRPAIPALCAAMERTGLGAFYHPQTATYGSLRPDCMTNSTYDRMLCMAEVGLLMPDGALAGPLMRLSHLAQDIEPQDRNVYMAYLALRLAHAALLCGSGDALAVIEPYSRHPHGVLRTYAQRILESNQGGKMV
;
A
#
# COMPACT_ATOMS: atom_id res chain seq x y z
N MET A 1 -2.52 -1.80 -37.62
CA MET A 1 -2.67 -0.42 -37.17
C MET A 1 -2.90 -0.45 -35.67
N LYS A 2 -2.31 0.51 -34.94
CA LYS A 2 -2.42 0.63 -33.49
C LYS A 2 -3.09 1.94 -33.12
N ALA A 3 -4.10 1.89 -32.25
CA ALA A 3 -4.74 3.05 -31.66
C ALA A 3 -4.39 3.16 -30.17
N VAL A 4 -4.12 4.39 -29.71
CA VAL A 4 -4.01 4.71 -28.28
C VAL A 4 -5.20 5.61 -27.94
N ILE A 5 -5.96 5.23 -26.94
CA ILE A 5 -7.11 5.98 -26.40
C ILE A 5 -6.75 6.48 -25.02
N LEU A 6 -6.82 7.79 -24.82
CA LEU A 6 -6.59 8.46 -23.55
C LEU A 6 -7.92 8.70 -22.85
N GLY A 7 -8.05 8.25 -21.61
CA GLY A 7 -9.26 8.33 -20.78
C GLY A 7 -9.94 6.99 -20.58
N GLY A 8 -10.69 6.89 -19.49
CA GLY A 8 -11.45 5.70 -19.09
C GLY A 8 -12.97 5.87 -19.15
N THR A 9 -13.48 6.82 -19.94
CA THR A 9 -14.91 7.16 -20.04
C THR A 9 -15.72 6.12 -20.81
N LEU A 10 -17.05 6.16 -20.75
CA LEU A 10 -17.94 5.34 -21.57
C LEU A 10 -17.68 5.53 -23.06
N SER A 11 -17.38 6.76 -23.48
CA SER A 11 -17.01 7.05 -24.88
C SER A 11 -15.68 6.38 -25.26
N ALA A 12 -14.68 6.39 -24.37
CA ALA A 12 -13.42 5.66 -24.57
C ALA A 12 -13.65 4.16 -24.78
N ILE A 13 -14.49 3.55 -23.96
CA ILE A 13 -14.83 2.12 -24.02
C ILE A 13 -15.53 1.80 -25.36
N ARG A 14 -16.55 2.59 -25.73
CA ARG A 14 -17.28 2.43 -27.00
C ARG A 14 -16.33 2.48 -28.20
N GLU A 15 -15.47 3.49 -28.28
CA GLU A 15 -14.54 3.64 -29.39
C GLU A 15 -13.46 2.54 -29.40
N ALA A 16 -13.00 2.11 -28.23
CA ALA A 16 -12.08 0.98 -28.13
C ALA A 16 -12.68 -0.29 -28.72
N LEU A 17 -13.91 -0.63 -28.35
CA LEU A 17 -14.62 -1.80 -28.89
C LEU A 17 -14.84 -1.67 -30.41
N ARG A 18 -15.22 -0.47 -30.89
CA ARG A 18 -15.41 -0.21 -32.32
C ARG A 18 -14.12 -0.39 -33.14
N LEU A 19 -13.01 0.18 -32.67
CA LEU A 19 -11.71 0.05 -33.33
C LEU A 19 -11.21 -1.40 -33.29
N ARG A 20 -11.40 -2.09 -32.18
CA ARG A 20 -11.03 -3.50 -32.07
C ARG A 20 -11.81 -4.37 -33.07
N ALA A 21 -13.13 -4.15 -33.18
CA ALA A 21 -13.97 -4.81 -34.19
C ALA A 21 -13.55 -4.51 -35.64
N ALA A 22 -12.98 -3.33 -35.90
CA ALA A 22 -12.39 -2.94 -37.17
C ALA A 22 -10.95 -3.49 -37.39
N GLY A 23 -10.44 -4.34 -36.50
CA GLY A 23 -9.14 -5.00 -36.62
C GLY A 23 -7.93 -4.20 -36.13
N TRP A 24 -8.15 -3.13 -35.35
CA TRP A 24 -7.06 -2.39 -34.75
C TRP A 24 -6.52 -3.08 -33.47
N SER A 25 -5.22 -2.96 -33.24
CA SER A 25 -4.67 -3.16 -31.89
C SER A 25 -4.97 -1.90 -31.08
N VAL A 26 -5.55 -2.06 -29.89
CA VAL A 26 -6.01 -0.92 -29.07
C VAL A 26 -5.31 -0.96 -27.69
N LEU A 27 -4.75 0.19 -27.31
CA LEU A 27 -4.30 0.47 -25.95
C LEU A 27 -5.19 1.57 -25.38
N LEU A 28 -5.86 1.29 -24.25
CA LEU A 28 -6.64 2.28 -23.50
C LEU A 28 -5.86 2.70 -22.25
N CYS A 29 -5.67 4.01 -22.06
CA CYS A 29 -4.96 4.60 -20.94
C CYS A 29 -5.92 5.38 -20.03
N ALA A 30 -6.31 4.82 -18.88
CA ALA A 30 -7.13 5.48 -17.88
C ALA A 30 -6.25 6.28 -16.89
N GLN A 31 -6.67 7.48 -16.50
CA GLN A 31 -5.95 8.32 -15.53
C GLN A 31 -6.12 7.83 -14.09
N SER A 32 -7.26 7.18 -13.81
CA SER A 32 -7.67 6.62 -12.53
C SER A 32 -7.28 5.12 -12.40
N THR A 33 -7.75 4.50 -11.32
CA THR A 33 -7.64 3.05 -11.06
C THR A 33 -8.90 2.28 -11.50
N TYR A 34 -9.78 2.90 -12.29
CA TYR A 34 -11.05 2.31 -12.74
C TYR A 34 -11.48 2.89 -14.09
N LEU A 35 -12.49 2.27 -14.69
CA LEU A 35 -13.09 2.69 -15.96
C LEU A 35 -14.51 3.23 -15.76
N ALA A 36 -15.10 3.75 -16.84
CA ALA A 36 -16.38 4.45 -16.85
C ALA A 36 -16.39 5.64 -15.87
N GLU A 37 -15.29 6.38 -15.80
CA GLU A 37 -15.04 7.45 -14.84
C GLU A 37 -16.07 8.59 -14.94
N ASP A 38 -16.63 8.85 -16.11
CA ASP A 38 -17.71 9.84 -16.35
C ASP A 38 -19.04 9.51 -15.64
N VAL A 39 -19.21 8.27 -15.21
CA VAL A 39 -20.37 7.86 -14.40
C VAL A 39 -19.96 7.35 -13.01
N THR A 40 -18.88 6.59 -12.90
CA THR A 40 -18.50 5.98 -11.61
C THR A 40 -17.73 6.93 -10.67
N ALA A 41 -17.11 7.98 -11.19
CA ALA A 41 -16.37 8.96 -10.40
C ALA A 41 -17.19 10.19 -9.99
N THR A 42 -18.32 10.43 -10.63
CA THR A 42 -19.15 11.62 -10.41
C THR A 42 -20.27 11.39 -9.39
N TRP A 43 -20.66 10.13 -9.16
CA TRP A 43 -21.83 9.69 -8.40
C TRP A 43 -23.17 10.31 -8.83
N HIS A 44 -23.15 11.03 -9.93
CA HIS A 44 -24.37 11.62 -10.50
C HIS A 44 -25.21 10.55 -11.19
N GLY A 45 -26.51 10.63 -11.02
CA GLY A 45 -27.45 9.73 -11.69
C GLY A 45 -27.61 8.35 -11.05
N TYR A 46 -27.11 8.12 -9.84
CA TYR A 46 -27.31 6.87 -9.11
C TYR A 46 -28.64 6.82 -8.34
N GLY A 47 -29.34 7.92 -8.21
CA GLY A 47 -30.68 7.94 -7.63
C GLY A 47 -31.66 7.04 -8.38
N VAL A 48 -32.72 6.57 -7.69
CA VAL A 48 -33.71 5.63 -8.25
C VAL A 48 -34.35 6.19 -9.53
N CYS A 49 -34.59 7.50 -9.59
CA CYS A 49 -35.16 8.17 -10.74
C CYS A 49 -34.28 8.22 -11.99
N HIS A 50 -32.96 8.04 -11.83
CA HIS A 50 -31.98 8.12 -12.90
C HIS A 50 -31.50 6.76 -13.40
N GLN A 51 -31.94 5.64 -12.81
CA GLN A 51 -31.48 4.30 -13.19
C GLN A 51 -31.74 3.99 -14.69
N ALA A 52 -32.87 4.41 -15.24
CA ALA A 52 -33.13 4.19 -16.67
C ALA A 52 -32.16 4.98 -17.57
N TRP A 53 -31.94 6.26 -17.28
CA TRP A 53 -30.97 7.09 -17.98
C TRP A 53 -29.55 6.53 -17.91
N LEU A 54 -29.11 6.05 -16.75
CA LEU A 54 -27.81 5.42 -16.59
C LEU A 54 -27.72 4.11 -17.42
N GLY A 55 -28.78 3.30 -17.41
CA GLY A 55 -28.89 2.07 -18.21
C GLY A 55 -28.74 2.32 -19.71
N ASP A 56 -29.42 3.36 -20.22
CA ASP A 56 -29.33 3.75 -21.64
C ASP A 56 -27.90 4.16 -22.03
N ARG A 57 -27.21 4.91 -21.18
CA ARG A 57 -25.80 5.30 -21.39
C ARG A 57 -24.86 4.10 -21.40
N LEU A 58 -25.03 3.15 -20.45
CA LEU A 58 -24.23 1.94 -20.39
C LEU A 58 -24.44 1.08 -21.63
N ALA A 59 -25.69 0.89 -22.05
CA ALA A 59 -26.03 0.14 -23.26
C ALA A 59 -25.43 0.79 -24.54
N ALA A 60 -25.50 2.13 -24.64
CA ALA A 60 -24.88 2.87 -25.73
C ALA A 60 -23.36 2.72 -25.80
N ALA A 61 -22.71 2.46 -24.66
CA ALA A 61 -21.26 2.16 -24.57
C ALA A 61 -20.94 0.67 -24.82
N GLY A 62 -21.94 -0.19 -25.01
CA GLY A 62 -21.77 -1.63 -25.20
C GLY A 62 -21.61 -2.43 -23.89
N LEU A 63 -22.00 -1.85 -22.75
CA LEU A 63 -21.94 -2.50 -21.44
C LEU A 63 -23.27 -3.15 -21.07
N CYS A 64 -23.23 -4.41 -20.65
CA CYS A 64 -24.40 -5.19 -20.21
C CYS A 64 -24.37 -5.34 -18.69
N VAL A 65 -24.94 -4.37 -17.98
CA VAL A 65 -25.04 -4.38 -16.50
C VAL A 65 -26.49 -4.54 -16.11
N GLU A 66 -26.78 -5.44 -15.16
CA GLU A 66 -28.12 -5.62 -14.60
C GLU A 66 -28.40 -4.59 -13.48
N PRO A 67 -29.60 -4.02 -13.44
CA PRO A 67 -29.96 -3.11 -12.34
C PRO A 67 -30.06 -3.84 -10.98
N PRO A 68 -29.87 -3.14 -9.85
CA PRO A 68 -29.53 -1.72 -9.82
C PRO A 68 -28.13 -1.46 -10.33
N PHE A 69 -27.96 -0.39 -11.10
CA PHE A 69 -26.66 0.01 -11.63
C PHE A 69 -25.81 0.55 -10.49
N LEU A 70 -24.78 -0.19 -10.12
CA LEU A 70 -23.87 0.11 -9.01
C LEU A 70 -22.46 0.39 -9.54
N PRO A 71 -21.70 1.32 -8.94
CA PRO A 71 -20.37 1.68 -9.42
C PRO A 71 -19.45 0.48 -9.61
N GLY A 72 -19.38 -0.43 -8.63
CA GLY A 72 -18.51 -1.61 -8.70
C GLY A 72 -18.89 -2.57 -9.84
N ARG A 73 -20.19 -2.77 -10.10
CA ARG A 73 -20.67 -3.59 -11.22
C ARG A 73 -20.31 -2.97 -12.56
N ILE A 74 -20.45 -1.64 -12.69
CA ILE A 74 -20.12 -0.90 -13.92
C ILE A 74 -18.59 -0.97 -14.16
N LYS A 75 -17.77 -0.68 -13.16
CA LYS A 75 -16.30 -0.78 -13.25
C LYS A 75 -15.84 -2.17 -13.70
N LYS A 76 -16.43 -3.22 -13.12
CA LYS A 76 -16.14 -4.61 -13.46
C LYS A 76 -16.50 -4.94 -14.90
N GLU A 77 -17.73 -4.59 -15.33
CA GLU A 77 -18.19 -4.88 -16.70
C GLU A 77 -17.38 -4.10 -17.74
N ALA A 78 -17.08 -2.82 -17.45
CA ALA A 78 -16.26 -1.99 -18.32
C ALA A 78 -14.87 -2.59 -18.56
N LEU A 79 -14.26 -3.14 -17.52
CA LEU A 79 -12.97 -3.82 -17.66
C LEU A 79 -13.11 -5.18 -18.37
N ARG A 80 -14.13 -5.96 -18.00
CA ARG A 80 -14.35 -7.30 -18.56
C ARG A 80 -14.51 -7.26 -20.08
N VAL A 81 -15.35 -6.37 -20.61
CA VAL A 81 -15.58 -6.30 -22.06
C VAL A 81 -14.33 -5.94 -22.86
N LEU A 82 -13.43 -5.13 -22.28
CA LEU A 82 -12.15 -4.78 -22.92
C LEU A 82 -11.17 -5.96 -22.89
N LEU A 83 -11.07 -6.67 -21.77
CA LEU A 83 -10.21 -7.84 -21.64
C LEU A 83 -10.70 -9.02 -22.52
N ASP A 84 -12.01 -9.27 -22.56
CA ASP A 84 -12.63 -10.28 -23.40
C ASP A 84 -12.39 -10.01 -24.90
N ALA A 85 -12.23 -8.75 -25.28
CA ALA A 85 -11.87 -8.33 -26.62
C ALA A 85 -10.35 -8.31 -26.87
N ASP A 86 -9.54 -8.85 -25.97
CA ASP A 86 -8.06 -8.91 -26.06
C ASP A 86 -7.45 -7.51 -26.27
N MET A 87 -7.85 -6.54 -25.45
CA MET A 87 -7.31 -5.19 -25.46
C MET A 87 -6.40 -4.93 -24.25
N GLU A 88 -5.37 -4.13 -24.47
CA GLU A 88 -4.50 -3.66 -23.39
C GLU A 88 -5.12 -2.46 -22.70
N VAL A 89 -5.19 -2.50 -21.36
CA VAL A 89 -5.64 -1.38 -20.52
C VAL A 89 -4.52 -1.00 -19.58
N ARG A 90 -4.20 0.29 -19.51
CA ARG A 90 -3.23 0.86 -18.53
C ARG A 90 -3.93 1.89 -17.67
N PHE A 91 -3.95 1.62 -16.38
CA PHE A 91 -4.45 2.52 -15.36
C PHE A 91 -3.37 3.47 -14.86
N MET A 92 -3.77 4.54 -14.17
CA MET A 92 -2.87 5.51 -13.55
C MET A 92 -1.86 6.10 -14.56
N THR A 93 -2.32 6.30 -15.82
CA THR A 93 -1.47 6.67 -16.96
C THR A 93 -2.00 7.93 -17.63
N ARG A 94 -1.13 8.92 -17.83
CA ARG A 94 -1.47 10.24 -18.40
C ARG A 94 -0.60 10.54 -19.60
N ALA A 95 -1.14 11.24 -20.61
CA ALA A 95 -0.32 11.77 -21.70
C ALA A 95 0.54 12.94 -21.20
N ALA A 96 1.83 12.92 -21.53
CA ALA A 96 2.81 13.92 -21.15
C ALA A 96 3.47 14.64 -22.36
N GLY A 97 3.16 14.22 -23.57
CA GLY A 97 3.66 14.85 -24.78
C GLY A 97 3.38 13.99 -26.01
N LEU A 98 3.55 14.56 -27.19
CA LEU A 98 3.42 13.88 -28.46
C LEU A 98 4.78 13.43 -28.99
N LEU A 99 4.80 12.26 -29.61
CA LEU A 99 5.90 11.82 -30.48
C LEU A 99 5.56 12.28 -31.90
N GLN A 100 6.45 13.03 -32.53
CA GLN A 100 6.27 13.55 -33.87
C GLN A 100 7.43 13.18 -34.78
N GLU A 101 7.13 12.80 -36.01
CA GLU A 101 8.09 12.56 -37.08
C GLU A 101 7.61 13.34 -38.32
N GLU A 102 8.49 14.19 -38.88
CA GLU A 102 8.19 15.02 -40.04
C GLU A 102 6.88 15.84 -39.90
N GLY A 103 6.62 16.34 -38.69
CA GLY A 103 5.42 17.12 -38.37
C GLY A 103 4.12 16.32 -38.24
N ARG A 104 4.19 14.99 -38.24
CA ARG A 104 3.04 14.11 -38.00
C ARG A 104 3.14 13.43 -36.64
N VAL A 105 2.02 13.31 -35.95
CA VAL A 105 1.95 12.54 -34.71
C VAL A 105 2.12 11.07 -35.03
N CYS A 106 3.13 10.43 -34.41
CA CYS A 106 3.43 9.01 -34.56
C CYS A 106 3.37 8.24 -33.22
N GLY A 107 2.93 8.92 -32.14
CA GLY A 107 2.80 8.33 -30.83
C GLY A 107 2.63 9.37 -29.73
N VAL A 108 2.71 8.88 -28.49
CA VAL A 108 2.52 9.66 -27.26
C VAL A 108 3.55 9.30 -26.21
N VAL A 109 3.99 10.26 -25.43
CA VAL A 109 4.75 10.02 -24.19
C VAL A 109 3.74 9.91 -23.05
N LEU A 110 3.80 8.82 -22.33
CA LEU A 110 2.92 8.49 -21.23
C LEU A 110 3.66 8.66 -19.89
N ALA A 111 3.12 9.45 -19.00
CA ALA A 111 3.54 9.55 -17.60
C ALA A 111 2.78 8.51 -16.78
N ARG A 112 3.51 7.75 -16.00
CA ARG A 112 2.98 6.72 -15.11
C ARG A 112 3.84 6.63 -13.84
N LYS A 113 3.39 5.86 -12.88
CA LYS A 113 4.23 5.54 -11.71
C LYS A 113 5.54 4.89 -12.20
N GLY A 114 6.66 5.39 -11.69
CA GLY A 114 8.00 4.97 -12.13
C GLY A 114 8.57 5.74 -13.32
N GLY A 115 7.88 6.78 -13.83
CA GLY A 115 8.44 7.69 -14.84
C GLY A 115 7.69 7.75 -16.16
N LEU A 116 8.42 8.05 -17.21
CA LEU A 116 7.90 8.27 -18.56
C LEU A 116 8.11 7.04 -19.45
N ALA A 117 7.15 6.76 -20.32
CA ALA A 117 7.22 5.72 -21.34
C ALA A 117 6.75 6.25 -22.68
N GLN A 118 7.36 5.79 -23.78
CA GLN A 118 6.95 6.14 -25.13
C GLN A 118 6.07 5.05 -25.72
N GLU A 119 5.00 5.45 -26.40
CA GLU A 119 4.07 4.54 -27.04
C GLU A 119 3.79 5.01 -28.48
N ARG A 120 4.17 4.19 -29.49
CA ARG A 120 3.89 4.51 -30.88
C ARG A 120 2.48 4.10 -31.25
N CYS A 121 1.82 4.91 -32.08
CA CYS A 121 0.48 4.63 -32.60
C CYS A 121 0.24 5.30 -33.96
N ASP A 122 -0.71 4.72 -34.71
CA ASP A 122 -1.20 5.27 -35.97
C ASP A 122 -2.39 6.24 -35.74
N LEU A 123 -3.06 6.10 -34.57
CA LEU A 123 -4.20 6.92 -34.17
C LEU A 123 -4.12 7.19 -32.68
N LEU A 124 -4.22 8.47 -32.30
CA LEU A 124 -4.35 8.91 -30.91
C LEU A 124 -5.71 9.56 -30.70
N LEU A 125 -6.49 9.07 -29.72
CA LEU A 125 -7.81 9.60 -29.38
C LEU A 125 -7.78 10.16 -27.96
N ASP A 126 -8.33 11.36 -27.78
CA ASP A 126 -8.60 11.93 -26.47
C ASP A 126 -10.07 11.71 -26.12
N ALA A 127 -10.32 10.82 -25.19
CA ALA A 127 -11.62 10.54 -24.59
C ALA A 127 -11.59 10.81 -23.07
N THR A 128 -10.68 11.67 -22.62
CA THR A 128 -10.64 12.12 -21.22
C THR A 128 -11.80 13.08 -20.94
N LEU A 129 -12.23 13.12 -19.67
CA LEU A 129 -13.19 14.13 -19.22
C LEU A 129 -12.64 15.52 -19.51
N TYR A 130 -13.48 16.40 -20.03
CA TYR A 130 -13.15 17.80 -20.40
C TYR A 130 -11.98 17.94 -21.40
N HIS A 131 -11.62 16.85 -22.11
CA HIS A 131 -10.50 16.85 -23.05
C HIS A 131 -9.19 17.34 -22.45
N VAL A 132 -8.96 16.97 -21.15
CA VAL A 132 -7.76 17.41 -20.42
C VAL A 132 -6.46 16.92 -21.06
N ALA A 133 -6.49 15.77 -21.76
CA ALA A 133 -5.29 15.30 -22.46
C ALA A 133 -4.93 16.19 -23.65
N SER A 134 -5.90 16.56 -24.48
CA SER A 134 -5.69 17.51 -25.61
C SER A 134 -5.25 18.88 -25.12
N ALA A 135 -5.90 19.39 -24.07
CA ALA A 135 -5.53 20.68 -23.47
C ALA A 135 -4.07 20.67 -22.98
N ARG A 136 -3.69 19.63 -22.28
CA ARG A 136 -2.31 19.43 -21.79
C ARG A 136 -1.30 19.31 -22.95
N LEU A 137 -1.64 18.52 -23.97
CA LEU A 137 -0.79 18.30 -25.15
C LEU A 137 -0.66 19.55 -26.04
N THR A 138 -1.59 20.48 -25.96
CA THR A 138 -1.57 21.78 -26.68
C THR A 138 -1.19 22.95 -25.79
N GLN A 139 -0.88 22.72 -24.52
CA GLN A 139 -0.62 23.75 -23.49
C GLN A 139 -1.73 24.80 -23.39
N ARG A 140 -2.98 24.39 -23.60
CA ARG A 140 -4.16 25.26 -23.45
C ARG A 140 -4.77 25.01 -22.07
N ALA A 141 -5.21 26.07 -21.42
CA ALA A 141 -5.96 25.94 -20.18
C ALA A 141 -7.29 25.25 -20.43
N VAL A 142 -7.65 24.29 -19.57
CA VAL A 142 -9.02 23.76 -19.51
C VAL A 142 -9.87 24.75 -18.74
N LEU A 143 -10.87 25.31 -19.39
CA LEU A 143 -11.79 26.26 -18.80
C LEU A 143 -13.18 25.64 -18.71
N VAL A 144 -13.84 25.82 -17.57
CA VAL A 144 -15.28 25.65 -17.44
C VAL A 144 -15.91 26.96 -17.85
N PRO A 145 -16.71 26.99 -18.94
CA PRO A 145 -17.26 28.25 -19.48
C PRO A 145 -18.22 28.93 -18.52
N ALA A 146 -18.33 30.24 -18.61
CA ALA A 146 -19.36 30.99 -17.91
C ALA A 146 -20.77 30.50 -18.31
N GLY A 147 -21.66 30.41 -17.35
CA GLY A 147 -23.02 29.88 -17.54
C GLY A 147 -23.11 28.35 -17.52
N SER A 148 -21.98 27.61 -17.42
CA SER A 148 -22.02 26.15 -17.27
C SER A 148 -22.63 25.77 -15.92
N GLU A 149 -23.55 24.81 -15.94
CA GLU A 149 -24.09 24.18 -14.77
C GLU A 149 -23.32 22.89 -14.50
N VAL A 150 -22.75 22.79 -13.32
CA VAL A 150 -21.93 21.65 -12.91
C VAL A 150 -22.47 21.09 -11.61
N SER A 151 -22.73 19.78 -11.60
CA SER A 151 -23.30 19.10 -10.44
C SER A 151 -22.26 18.26 -9.74
N PHE A 152 -22.43 18.08 -8.43
CA PHE A 152 -21.74 17.08 -7.63
C PHE A 152 -22.77 16.33 -6.77
N SER A 153 -22.43 15.10 -6.40
CA SER A 153 -23.27 14.29 -5.55
C SER A 153 -22.53 13.79 -4.31
N LEU A 154 -23.21 13.80 -3.18
CA LEU A 154 -22.72 13.27 -1.90
C LEU A 154 -23.64 12.12 -1.49
N GLU A 155 -23.08 11.06 -0.95
CA GLU A 155 -23.83 9.87 -0.55
C GLU A 155 -24.06 9.83 0.96
N TYR A 156 -25.30 9.48 1.32
CA TYR A 156 -25.78 9.46 2.70
C TYR A 156 -26.55 8.19 3.04
N ARG A 157 -26.56 7.88 4.35
CA ARG A 157 -27.42 6.92 5.02
C ARG A 157 -28.21 7.62 6.12
N GLY A 158 -29.23 6.91 6.66
CA GLY A 158 -30.08 7.45 7.72
C GLY A 158 -31.06 8.51 7.21
N ILE A 159 -31.25 8.60 5.88
CA ILE A 159 -32.23 9.49 5.23
C ILE A 159 -33.32 8.63 4.59
N THR A 160 -34.52 8.63 5.18
CA THR A 160 -35.66 7.94 4.59
C THR A 160 -36.56 8.95 3.88
N LEU A 161 -36.66 8.84 2.57
CA LEU A 161 -37.50 9.70 1.75
C LEU A 161 -38.83 9.02 1.46
N THR A 162 -39.92 9.78 1.58
CA THR A 162 -41.27 9.30 1.24
C THR A 162 -41.56 9.34 -0.26
N GLN A 163 -40.76 10.06 -1.02
CA GLN A 163 -40.77 10.16 -2.47
C GLN A 163 -39.36 10.01 -3.02
N ASP A 164 -39.21 9.74 -4.31
CA ASP A 164 -37.89 9.47 -4.92
C ASP A 164 -36.95 10.70 -4.92
N VAL A 165 -37.54 11.90 -4.96
CA VAL A 165 -36.83 13.17 -4.99
C VAL A 165 -37.43 14.13 -3.98
N LEU A 166 -36.56 14.80 -3.19
CA LEU A 166 -36.95 15.87 -2.27
C LEU A 166 -36.10 17.11 -2.56
N PRO A 167 -36.66 18.17 -3.17
CA PRO A 167 -35.96 19.44 -3.32
C PRO A 167 -35.63 20.07 -1.96
N LEU A 168 -34.39 20.52 -1.78
CA LEU A 168 -33.97 21.27 -0.59
C LEU A 168 -33.82 22.76 -0.88
N SER A 169 -33.47 23.11 -2.11
CA SER A 169 -33.35 24.48 -2.62
C SER A 169 -33.46 24.45 -4.16
N ASP A 170 -33.32 25.62 -4.81
CA ASP A 170 -33.30 25.72 -6.28
C ASP A 170 -32.12 25.01 -6.90
N HIS A 171 -31.07 24.71 -6.11
CA HIS A 171 -29.81 24.11 -6.56
C HIS A 171 -29.45 22.81 -5.83
N GLU A 172 -30.32 22.30 -4.96
CA GLU A 172 -30.03 21.11 -4.15
C GLU A 172 -31.24 20.20 -4.05
N VAL A 173 -30.97 18.92 -4.27
CA VAL A 173 -32.02 17.88 -4.25
C VAL A 173 -31.48 16.65 -3.52
N LEU A 174 -32.31 16.04 -2.68
CA LEU A 174 -32.06 14.69 -2.16
C LEU A 174 -32.77 13.69 -3.04
N GLU A 175 -32.07 12.67 -3.46
CA GLU A 175 -32.59 11.58 -4.29
C GLU A 175 -32.47 10.26 -3.51
N ARG A 176 -33.52 9.42 -3.58
CA ARG A 176 -33.48 8.10 -2.96
C ARG A 176 -32.46 7.21 -3.68
N GLY A 177 -31.56 6.59 -2.92
CA GLY A 177 -30.60 5.63 -3.45
C GLY A 177 -31.23 4.24 -3.71
N PRO A 178 -30.66 3.42 -4.61
CA PRO A 178 -31.25 2.15 -5.04
C PRO A 178 -31.01 0.98 -4.09
N VAL A 179 -30.18 1.12 -3.06
CA VAL A 179 -29.68 -0.02 -2.28
C VAL A 179 -30.51 -0.29 -1.02
N ALA A 180 -31.00 0.75 -0.36
CA ALA A 180 -31.78 0.63 0.87
C ALA A 180 -32.75 1.80 1.04
N GLN A 181 -33.75 1.63 1.91
CA GLN A 181 -34.77 2.67 2.15
C GLN A 181 -34.22 3.95 2.76
N ASP A 182 -33.12 3.86 3.53
CA ASP A 182 -32.45 4.98 4.18
C ASP A 182 -31.22 5.49 3.44
N HIS A 183 -31.04 5.05 2.19
CA HIS A 183 -29.95 5.46 1.31
C HIS A 183 -30.38 6.65 0.45
N ALA A 184 -29.55 7.69 0.38
CA ALA A 184 -29.84 8.88 -0.42
C ALA A 184 -28.57 9.51 -0.99
N TYR A 185 -28.76 10.23 -2.11
CA TYR A 185 -27.76 11.12 -2.69
C TYR A 185 -28.21 12.56 -2.54
N LEU A 186 -27.33 13.43 -2.03
CA LEU A 186 -27.49 14.86 -2.13
C LEU A 186 -26.79 15.31 -3.42
N THR A 187 -27.56 15.76 -4.40
CA THR A 187 -27.05 16.35 -5.62
C THR A 187 -27.18 17.87 -5.53
N ALA A 188 -26.08 18.57 -5.75
CA ALA A 188 -26.07 20.02 -5.76
C ALA A 188 -25.47 20.51 -7.08
N THR A 189 -26.02 21.60 -7.61
CA THR A 189 -25.61 22.21 -8.87
C THR A 189 -25.05 23.61 -8.61
N HIS A 190 -23.93 23.92 -9.26
CA HIS A 190 -23.26 25.23 -9.23
C HIS A 190 -23.15 25.81 -10.63
N THR A 191 -23.52 27.10 -10.78
CA THR A 191 -23.38 27.82 -12.03
C THR A 191 -22.19 28.76 -11.97
N PHE A 192 -21.26 28.66 -12.91
CA PHE A 192 -20.10 29.54 -12.96
C PHE A 192 -20.44 30.87 -13.61
N ALA A 193 -20.18 31.98 -12.91
CA ALA A 193 -20.44 33.34 -13.40
C ALA A 193 -19.43 33.80 -14.45
N GLN A 194 -18.27 33.20 -14.54
CA GLN A 194 -17.15 33.51 -15.45
C GLN A 194 -16.42 32.27 -15.87
N ASP A 195 -15.69 32.35 -16.98
CA ASP A 195 -14.78 31.26 -17.39
C ASP A 195 -13.79 30.95 -16.26
N THR A 196 -13.78 29.71 -15.81
CA THR A 196 -13.04 29.30 -14.62
C THR A 196 -12.08 28.15 -14.97
N PRO A 197 -10.78 28.29 -14.68
CA PRO A 197 -9.83 27.19 -14.85
C PRO A 197 -10.29 25.94 -14.08
N LEU A 198 -10.09 24.75 -14.65
CA LEU A 198 -10.61 23.48 -14.12
C LEU A 198 -10.21 23.26 -12.64
N GLU A 199 -8.99 23.58 -12.25
CA GLU A 199 -8.55 23.48 -10.85
C GLU A 199 -9.32 24.43 -9.91
N GLY A 200 -9.57 25.65 -10.38
CA GLY A 200 -10.40 26.61 -9.67
C GLY A 200 -11.86 26.14 -9.55
N ALA A 201 -12.37 25.53 -10.62
CA ALA A 201 -13.70 24.93 -10.63
C ALA A 201 -13.82 23.78 -9.62
N HIS A 202 -12.88 22.85 -9.58
CA HIS A 202 -12.84 21.79 -8.57
C HIS A 202 -12.81 22.36 -7.15
N THR A 203 -11.98 23.36 -6.88
CA THR A 203 -11.91 24.01 -5.56
C THR A 203 -13.24 24.66 -5.19
N ALA A 204 -13.89 25.36 -6.12
CA ALA A 204 -15.20 25.96 -5.88
C ALA A 204 -16.27 24.91 -5.58
N LEU A 205 -16.27 23.82 -6.32
CA LEU A 205 -17.24 22.73 -6.14
C LEU A 205 -17.03 21.99 -4.81
N TRP A 206 -15.80 21.75 -4.40
CA TRP A 206 -15.53 21.15 -3.08
C TRP A 206 -15.99 22.06 -1.94
N ARG A 207 -15.84 23.39 -2.08
CA ARG A 207 -16.41 24.35 -1.12
C ARG A 207 -17.94 24.30 -1.11
N CYS A 208 -18.58 24.22 -2.27
CA CYS A 208 -20.02 24.04 -2.37
C CYS A 208 -20.47 22.72 -1.71
N ALA A 209 -19.75 21.60 -1.99
CA ALA A 209 -20.01 20.30 -1.40
C ALA A 209 -19.97 20.35 0.13
N LEU A 210 -18.95 20.98 0.68
CA LEU A 210 -18.81 21.15 2.12
C LEU A 210 -19.93 22.01 2.72
N HIS A 211 -20.31 23.09 2.06
CA HIS A 211 -21.42 23.94 2.53
C HIS A 211 -22.74 23.17 2.50
N ALA A 212 -23.00 22.42 1.44
CA ALA A 212 -24.19 21.58 1.33
C ALA A 212 -24.22 20.50 2.43
N ALA A 213 -23.11 19.83 2.67
CA ALA A 213 -22.97 18.83 3.74
C ALA A 213 -23.21 19.45 5.13
N LYS A 214 -22.63 20.62 5.41
CA LYS A 214 -22.84 21.33 6.69
C LYS A 214 -24.30 21.79 6.90
N ARG A 215 -24.99 22.20 5.84
CA ARG A 215 -26.42 22.56 5.93
C ARG A 215 -27.27 21.32 6.17
N LEU A 216 -27.05 20.27 5.43
CA LEU A 216 -27.81 19.03 5.59
C LEU A 216 -27.62 18.42 6.99
N ALA A 217 -26.42 18.52 7.56
CA ALA A 217 -26.12 18.07 8.93
C ALA A 217 -26.87 18.88 10.02
N GLN A 218 -27.38 20.07 9.69
CA GLN A 218 -28.19 20.89 10.59
C GLN A 218 -29.68 20.68 10.39
N ASP A 219 -30.10 19.86 9.45
CA ASP A 219 -31.50 19.62 9.13
C ASP A 219 -32.10 18.62 10.09
N GLU A 220 -32.95 19.10 11.01
CA GLU A 220 -33.63 18.30 12.06
C GLU A 220 -34.52 17.20 11.49
N ARG A 221 -34.88 17.25 10.21
CA ARG A 221 -35.68 16.19 9.54
C ARG A 221 -34.89 14.88 9.45
N PHE A 222 -33.56 14.91 9.52
CA PHE A 222 -32.67 13.76 9.35
C PHE A 222 -31.78 13.49 10.58
N PRO A 223 -32.38 13.11 11.74
CA PRO A 223 -31.66 12.99 13.00
C PRO A 223 -30.63 11.84 13.03
N HIS A 224 -30.66 10.95 12.04
CA HIS A 224 -29.77 9.79 11.91
C HIS A 224 -28.86 9.86 10.69
N LEU A 225 -28.66 11.08 10.18
CA LEU A 225 -27.83 11.35 9.00
C LEU A 225 -26.40 10.81 9.17
N GLU A 226 -25.97 10.02 8.20
CA GLU A 226 -24.59 9.54 8.10
C GLU A 226 -24.09 9.80 6.67
N MET A 227 -23.02 10.61 6.57
CA MET A 227 -22.35 10.84 5.30
C MET A 227 -21.42 9.64 4.98
N THR A 228 -21.70 8.93 3.89
CA THR A 228 -20.91 7.75 3.49
C THR A 228 -19.79 8.09 2.52
N ASN A 229 -20.08 8.92 1.54
CA ASN A 229 -19.11 9.42 0.56
C ASN A 229 -19.39 10.89 0.25
N ALA A 230 -18.37 11.72 0.34
CA ALA A 230 -18.56 13.16 0.27
C ALA A 230 -17.69 13.89 -0.76
N LEU A 231 -16.74 13.24 -1.36
CA LEU A 231 -15.86 13.85 -2.35
C LEU A 231 -15.83 12.97 -3.60
N PRO A 232 -16.71 13.22 -4.58
CA PRO A 232 -16.59 12.55 -5.87
C PRO A 232 -15.23 12.91 -6.49
N ALA A 233 -14.61 11.92 -7.12
CA ALA A 233 -13.32 12.12 -7.79
C ALA A 233 -13.44 13.07 -8.99
N GLN A 234 -14.63 13.14 -9.58
CA GLN A 234 -14.96 14.02 -10.71
C GLN A 234 -16.30 14.69 -10.48
N VAL A 235 -16.54 15.77 -11.15
CA VAL A 235 -17.83 16.48 -11.20
C VAL A 235 -18.57 16.16 -12.50
N PHE A 236 -19.90 16.19 -12.45
CA PHE A 236 -20.72 15.97 -13.62
C PHE A 236 -21.02 17.31 -14.30
N MET A 237 -20.78 17.39 -15.59
CA MET A 237 -21.16 18.51 -16.43
C MET A 237 -21.92 17.96 -17.63
N GLU A 238 -23.18 18.42 -17.81
CA GLU A 238 -23.89 18.13 -19.03
C GLU A 238 -23.20 18.88 -20.17
N SER A 239 -22.53 18.15 -21.01
CA SER A 239 -22.03 18.66 -22.28
C SER A 239 -22.80 18.02 -23.41
N PRO A 240 -23.29 18.75 -24.40
CA PRO A 240 -23.81 18.13 -25.60
C PRO A 240 -22.68 17.30 -26.22
N GLU A 241 -22.93 16.02 -26.48
CA GLU A 241 -21.98 15.15 -27.17
C GLU A 241 -21.76 15.73 -28.59
N THR A 242 -20.71 16.51 -28.73
CA THR A 242 -20.26 16.97 -30.05
C THR A 242 -19.06 16.13 -30.44
N GLU A 243 -19.23 15.20 -31.39
CA GLU A 243 -18.12 14.60 -32.09
C GLU A 243 -17.47 15.68 -32.97
N GLN A 244 -16.44 16.32 -32.45
CA GLN A 244 -15.60 17.19 -33.27
C GLN A 244 -14.24 16.51 -33.46
N ALA A 245 -13.90 16.22 -34.69
CA ALA A 245 -12.53 15.93 -35.07
C ALA A 245 -11.73 17.24 -34.95
N VAL A 246 -10.92 17.34 -33.92
CA VAL A 246 -9.97 18.46 -33.78
C VAL A 246 -8.66 18.00 -34.39
N GLU A 247 -8.27 18.60 -35.51
CA GLU A 247 -6.92 18.40 -36.05
C GLU A 247 -5.93 19.17 -35.17
N ILE A 248 -5.07 18.44 -34.43
CA ILE A 248 -4.01 19.05 -33.64
C ILE A 248 -2.84 19.32 -34.58
N THR A 249 -2.81 20.47 -35.23
CA THR A 249 -1.72 20.94 -36.08
C THR A 249 -0.54 21.48 -35.28
N ASP A 250 -0.79 21.97 -34.07
CA ASP A 250 0.19 22.60 -33.20
C ASP A 250 0.42 21.82 -31.92
N GLY A 251 0.45 20.48 -32.03
CA GLY A 251 0.68 19.60 -30.91
C GLY A 251 2.09 19.75 -30.32
N PHE A 252 2.15 19.71 -28.98
CA PHE A 252 3.39 19.87 -28.24
C PHE A 252 4.25 18.61 -28.32
N SER A 253 5.38 18.70 -28.99
CA SER A 253 6.40 17.65 -28.92
C SER A 253 6.98 17.58 -27.52
N PHE A 254 7.09 16.35 -26.97
CA PHE A 254 7.70 16.17 -25.66
C PHE A 254 9.13 16.72 -25.64
N ASP A 255 9.39 17.70 -24.78
CA ASP A 255 10.73 18.24 -24.56
C ASP A 255 11.45 17.45 -23.45
N ALA A 256 12.37 16.58 -23.85
CA ALA A 256 13.20 15.83 -22.93
C ALA A 256 14.14 16.71 -22.08
N SER A 257 14.40 17.96 -22.49
CA SER A 257 15.17 18.93 -21.70
C SER A 257 14.34 19.55 -20.58
N TRP A 258 13.01 19.52 -20.68
CA TRP A 258 12.02 20.17 -19.81
C TRP A 258 12.03 21.71 -19.85
N ALA A 259 12.87 22.30 -20.69
CA ALA A 259 13.04 23.76 -20.76
C ALA A 259 11.79 24.49 -21.31
N ALA A 260 10.95 23.80 -22.06
CA ALA A 260 9.73 24.36 -22.63
C ALA A 260 8.53 24.36 -21.65
N TYR A 261 8.62 23.67 -20.52
CA TYR A 261 7.52 23.59 -19.56
C TYR A 261 7.50 24.79 -18.61
N PRO A 262 6.31 25.22 -18.15
CA PRO A 262 6.19 26.23 -17.10
C PRO A 262 6.97 25.83 -15.85
N VAL A 263 7.68 26.78 -15.26
CA VAL A 263 8.46 26.58 -14.04
C VAL A 263 7.71 27.09 -12.82
N CYS A 264 7.58 26.27 -11.81
CA CYS A 264 7.00 26.62 -10.52
C CYS A 264 8.12 26.60 -9.45
N PRO A 265 8.57 27.71 -8.91
CA PRO A 265 9.52 27.73 -7.80
C PRO A 265 8.80 27.30 -6.51
N ALA A 266 9.50 26.59 -5.61
CA ALA A 266 8.99 26.24 -4.28
C ALA A 266 10.11 26.26 -3.23
N GLN A 267 9.87 26.92 -2.09
CA GLN A 267 10.76 26.80 -0.93
C GLN A 267 10.73 25.39 -0.36
N VAL A 268 9.53 24.80 -0.30
CA VAL A 268 9.34 23.40 0.10
C VAL A 268 8.37 22.75 -0.87
N LEU A 269 8.83 21.73 -1.56
CA LEU A 269 7.98 20.83 -2.34
C LEU A 269 7.66 19.60 -1.48
N VAL A 270 6.38 19.31 -1.29
CA VAL A 270 5.90 18.07 -0.67
C VAL A 270 5.21 17.25 -1.75
N CYS A 271 5.74 16.06 -2.05
CA CYS A 271 5.17 15.15 -3.02
C CYS A 271 4.34 14.07 -2.30
N GLY A 272 3.03 14.06 -2.51
CA GLY A 272 2.05 13.20 -1.84
C GLY A 272 1.40 13.87 -0.63
N ALA A 273 0.07 14.01 -0.66
CA ALA A 273 -0.75 14.54 0.42
C ALA A 273 -1.36 13.43 1.30
N GLY A 274 -0.69 12.29 1.41
CA GLY A 274 -1.09 11.20 2.31
C GLY A 274 -0.91 11.55 3.79
N THR A 275 -1.07 10.55 4.66
CA THR A 275 -1.06 10.72 6.14
C THR A 275 0.16 11.51 6.66
N ALA A 276 1.36 11.26 6.13
CA ALA A 276 2.57 12.00 6.51
C ALA A 276 2.67 13.34 5.78
N GLY A 277 2.41 13.34 4.46
CA GLY A 277 2.66 14.50 3.61
C GLY A 277 1.78 15.69 3.92
N ILE A 278 0.46 15.48 4.16
CA ILE A 278 -0.43 16.57 4.56
C ILE A 278 0.03 17.25 5.87
N ARG A 279 0.48 16.46 6.83
CA ARG A 279 1.01 17.00 8.10
C ARG A 279 2.35 17.70 7.92
N ALA A 280 3.18 17.18 6.99
CA ALA A 280 4.45 17.82 6.65
C ALA A 280 4.23 19.18 5.96
N ALA A 281 3.31 19.26 4.99
CA ALA A 281 2.98 20.50 4.30
C ALA A 281 2.44 21.58 5.27
N LEU A 282 1.46 21.22 6.10
CA LEU A 282 0.90 22.11 7.11
C LEU A 282 1.95 22.60 8.13
N ALA A 283 2.87 21.71 8.53
CA ALA A 283 3.95 22.08 9.46
C ALA A 283 5.07 22.89 8.80
N ALA A 284 5.22 22.77 7.47
CA ALA A 284 6.18 23.52 6.68
C ALA A 284 5.66 24.91 6.25
N ALA A 285 4.36 25.20 6.34
CA ALA A 285 3.75 26.46 5.90
C ALA A 285 4.49 27.72 6.38
N PRO A 286 5.05 27.78 7.61
CA PRO A 286 5.83 28.94 8.05
C PRO A 286 7.11 29.22 7.24
N ALA A 287 7.58 28.26 6.40
CA ALA A 287 8.71 28.50 5.50
C ALA A 287 8.36 29.42 4.32
N GLY A 288 7.07 29.66 4.05
CA GLY A 288 6.59 30.33 2.83
C GLY A 288 6.69 29.40 1.60
N ASP A 289 5.96 29.73 0.55
CA ASP A 289 5.99 29.07 -0.77
C ASP A 289 6.05 27.52 -0.71
N VAL A 290 5.11 26.91 0.00
CA VAL A 290 4.95 25.48 0.06
C VAL A 290 4.06 25.02 -1.09
N LEU A 291 4.57 24.10 -1.93
CA LEU A 291 3.82 23.39 -2.95
C LEU A 291 3.57 21.95 -2.49
N LEU A 292 2.31 21.53 -2.44
CA LEU A 292 1.88 20.18 -2.14
C LEU A 292 1.24 19.56 -3.37
N THR A 293 1.80 18.45 -3.86
CA THR A 293 1.21 17.67 -4.97
C THR A 293 0.56 16.39 -4.44
N GLU A 294 -0.50 15.92 -5.08
CA GLU A 294 -1.17 14.66 -4.77
C GLU A 294 -1.62 13.97 -6.05
N PHE A 295 -1.35 12.67 -6.15
CA PHE A 295 -1.77 11.87 -7.30
C PHE A 295 -3.30 11.75 -7.41
N PHE A 296 -3.97 11.59 -6.27
CA PHE A 296 -5.42 11.47 -6.17
C PHE A 296 -6.12 12.84 -6.09
N PRO A 297 -7.45 12.90 -6.30
CA PRO A 297 -8.16 14.18 -6.34
C PRO A 297 -8.24 14.90 -5.00
N TYR A 298 -8.08 14.22 -3.86
CA TYR A 298 -8.14 14.87 -2.54
C TYR A 298 -7.17 14.28 -1.51
N PRO A 299 -6.82 15.05 -0.44
CA PRO A 299 -5.76 14.68 0.48
C PRO A 299 -6.17 13.62 1.51
N GLY A 300 -5.18 13.07 2.22
CA GLY A 300 -5.33 12.14 3.34
C GLY A 300 -4.84 10.72 3.04
N GLY A 301 -4.74 10.34 1.74
CA GLY A 301 -4.17 9.08 1.28
C GLY A 301 -4.86 7.85 1.86
N THR A 302 -4.09 6.98 2.53
CA THR A 302 -4.58 5.70 3.10
C THR A 302 -5.84 5.87 3.96
N ARG A 303 -5.96 6.95 4.70
CA ARG A 303 -7.10 7.18 5.60
C ARG A 303 -8.34 7.72 4.89
N THR A 304 -8.18 8.38 3.77
CA THR A 304 -9.28 8.98 2.96
C THR A 304 -9.55 8.16 1.71
N MET A 305 -8.75 8.34 0.66
CA MET A 305 -8.87 7.59 -0.61
C MET A 305 -8.66 6.09 -0.48
N GLY A 306 -7.86 5.66 0.50
CA GLY A 306 -7.64 4.25 0.79
C GLY A 306 -8.69 3.60 1.69
N GLY A 307 -9.56 4.40 2.35
CA GLY A 307 -10.63 3.90 3.22
C GLY A 307 -10.19 3.20 4.51
N ILE A 308 -8.90 3.23 4.86
CA ILE A 308 -8.37 2.57 6.05
C ILE A 308 -8.39 3.53 7.24
N GLN A 309 -9.49 3.52 7.97
CA GLN A 309 -9.75 4.50 9.02
C GLN A 309 -9.40 4.02 10.43
N TRP A 310 -9.25 2.72 10.63
CA TRP A 310 -8.90 2.13 11.90
C TRP A 310 -7.46 2.44 12.31
N LEU A 311 -7.30 2.81 13.57
CA LEU A 311 -6.00 3.02 14.21
C LEU A 311 -5.71 1.83 15.13
N TYR A 312 -4.93 0.86 14.66
CA TYR A 312 -4.58 -0.31 15.47
C TYR A 312 -3.56 0.05 16.54
N TYR A 313 -2.40 0.49 16.11
CA TYR A 313 -1.27 0.91 16.93
C TYR A 313 -0.88 2.36 16.60
N GLY A 314 0.28 2.76 17.03
CA GLY A 314 0.86 4.08 16.88
C GLY A 314 1.01 4.77 18.25
N ASN A 315 1.98 5.62 18.36
CA ASN A 315 2.17 6.46 19.54
C ASN A 315 1.03 7.49 19.63
N ARG A 316 0.03 7.18 20.44
CA ARG A 316 -1.12 8.07 20.68
C ARG A 316 -0.74 9.22 21.61
N SER A 317 0.32 9.91 21.25
CA SER A 317 0.86 11.07 21.97
C SER A 317 -0.17 12.20 22.11
N PRO A 318 0.01 13.14 23.06
CA PRO A 318 -0.81 14.36 23.13
C PRO A 318 -0.84 15.13 21.80
N LEU A 319 0.27 15.17 21.05
CA LEU A 319 0.31 15.77 19.72
C LEU A 319 -0.66 15.07 18.76
N PHE A 320 -0.63 13.73 18.71
CA PHE A 320 -1.56 12.96 17.88
C PHE A 320 -3.01 13.15 18.37
N GLN A 321 -3.26 13.07 19.68
CA GLN A 321 -4.61 13.23 20.23
C GLN A 321 -5.22 14.58 19.87
N LYS A 322 -4.42 15.67 19.90
CA LYS A 322 -4.87 16.99 19.46
C LYS A 322 -5.29 16.99 17.98
N MET A 323 -4.48 16.37 17.11
CA MET A 323 -4.78 16.29 15.67
C MET A 323 -6.02 15.42 15.41
N PHE A 324 -6.15 14.31 16.14
CA PHE A 324 -7.25 13.37 15.94
C PHE A 324 -8.58 13.91 16.50
N ALA A 325 -8.57 14.55 17.67
CA ALA A 325 -9.74 15.21 18.22
C ALA A 325 -10.29 16.34 17.33
N GLU A 326 -9.43 16.96 16.54
CA GLU A 326 -9.86 17.93 15.51
C GLU A 326 -10.65 17.24 14.41
N ILE A 327 -10.17 16.08 13.91
CA ILE A 327 -10.87 15.26 12.91
C ILE A 327 -12.22 14.78 13.46
N GLU A 328 -12.24 14.26 14.68
CA GLU A 328 -13.47 13.76 15.32
C GLU A 328 -14.51 14.89 15.51
N ARG A 329 -14.09 16.05 15.95
CA ARG A 329 -14.96 17.21 16.12
C ARG A 329 -15.52 17.66 14.78
N TYR A 330 -14.68 17.69 13.75
CA TYR A 330 -15.09 18.08 12.42
C TYR A 330 -16.09 17.09 11.83
N ALA A 331 -15.82 15.80 11.95
CA ALA A 331 -16.72 14.74 11.54
C ALA A 331 -18.07 14.81 12.28
N GLY A 332 -18.07 15.07 13.58
CA GLY A 332 -19.28 15.26 14.39
C GLY A 332 -20.14 16.45 13.95
N GLY A 333 -19.60 17.39 13.18
CA GLY A 333 -20.36 18.48 12.56
C GLY A 333 -20.96 18.15 11.19
N LEU A 334 -20.68 16.98 10.64
CA LEU A 334 -21.13 16.55 9.31
C LEU A 334 -22.00 15.29 9.33
N THR A 335 -22.11 14.62 10.48
CA THR A 335 -22.86 13.36 10.64
C THR A 335 -23.41 13.24 12.06
N HIS A 336 -24.57 12.60 12.21
CA HIS A 336 -25.22 12.40 13.52
C HIS A 336 -24.95 11.02 14.13
N GLY A 337 -24.18 10.18 13.47
CA GLY A 337 -23.88 8.83 13.93
C GLY A 337 -22.48 8.68 14.54
N ARG A 338 -22.33 7.71 15.45
CA ARG A 338 -21.00 7.23 15.87
C ARG A 338 -20.46 6.26 14.81
N THR A 339 -19.82 6.78 13.79
CA THR A 339 -19.31 5.89 12.77
C THR A 339 -17.87 6.18 12.50
N TYR A 340 -17.02 5.26 12.91
CA TYR A 340 -15.59 5.27 12.56
C TYR A 340 -15.37 5.09 11.06
N SER A 341 -16.37 4.62 10.30
CA SER A 341 -16.26 4.35 8.87
C SER A 341 -16.39 5.59 7.98
N HIS A 342 -16.80 6.74 8.51
CA HIS A 342 -17.09 7.94 7.70
C HIS A 342 -16.13 9.09 7.94
N PHE A 343 -15.17 8.91 8.82
CA PHE A 343 -14.16 9.94 9.08
C PHE A 343 -13.30 10.27 7.85
N GLY A 344 -13.16 9.34 6.90
CA GLY A 344 -12.35 9.57 5.72
C GLY A 344 -12.76 10.79 4.90
N SER A 345 -14.04 10.91 4.59
CA SER A 345 -14.58 12.08 3.87
C SER A 345 -14.49 13.36 4.70
N ALA A 346 -14.82 13.28 5.99
CA ALA A 346 -14.72 14.43 6.90
C ALA A 346 -13.26 14.85 7.12
N GLU A 347 -12.34 13.88 7.22
CA GLU A 347 -10.91 14.15 7.35
C GLU A 347 -10.37 14.83 6.07
N ALA A 348 -10.82 14.42 4.89
CA ALA A 348 -10.44 15.05 3.63
C ALA A 348 -10.94 16.49 3.55
N PHE A 349 -12.20 16.75 3.92
CA PHE A 349 -12.74 18.13 3.99
C PHE A 349 -11.99 19.00 4.97
N LEU A 350 -11.66 18.49 6.16
CA LEU A 350 -10.85 19.22 7.13
C LEU A 350 -9.49 19.61 6.56
N TYR A 351 -8.85 18.68 5.86
CA TYR A 351 -7.55 18.97 5.24
C TYR A 351 -7.67 19.98 4.10
N LEU A 352 -8.71 19.92 3.28
CA LEU A 352 -8.95 20.91 2.24
C LEU A 352 -9.16 22.31 2.83
N GLU A 353 -9.99 22.46 3.87
CA GLU A 353 -10.16 23.74 4.57
C GLU A 353 -8.81 24.27 5.11
N LYS A 354 -8.04 23.40 5.77
CA LYS A 354 -6.71 23.81 6.29
C LYS A 354 -5.74 24.24 5.19
N LEU A 355 -5.75 23.57 4.05
CA LEU A 355 -4.94 23.96 2.89
C LEU A 355 -5.38 25.31 2.33
N TRP A 356 -6.70 25.53 2.19
CA TRP A 356 -7.21 26.82 1.71
C TRP A 356 -6.88 27.98 2.64
N ASP A 357 -6.84 27.75 3.95
CA ASP A 357 -6.55 28.76 4.96
C ASP A 357 -5.05 29.00 5.19
N SER A 358 -4.19 28.03 4.83
CA SER A 358 -2.75 28.06 5.12
C SER A 358 -1.91 28.77 4.07
N GLY A 359 -2.47 29.08 2.89
CA GLY A 359 -1.73 29.63 1.75
C GLY A 359 -0.81 28.63 1.05
N ILE A 360 -0.92 27.33 1.36
CA ILE A 360 -0.21 26.27 0.66
C ILE A 360 -0.77 26.12 -0.76
N ALA A 361 0.09 26.11 -1.76
CA ALA A 361 -0.30 25.77 -3.13
C ALA A 361 -0.56 24.27 -3.21
N TYR A 362 -1.84 23.86 -3.28
CA TYR A 362 -2.22 22.46 -3.36
C TYR A 362 -2.57 22.08 -4.80
N ARG A 363 -1.91 21.03 -5.31
CA ARG A 363 -2.10 20.49 -6.67
C ARG A 363 -2.57 19.04 -6.59
N PRO A 364 -3.88 18.80 -6.54
CA PRO A 364 -4.45 17.44 -6.68
C PRO A 364 -4.26 16.92 -8.11
N ASP A 365 -4.61 15.65 -8.33
CA ASP A 365 -4.50 14.99 -9.64
C ASP A 365 -3.14 15.21 -10.32
N THR A 366 -2.06 15.23 -9.54
CA THR A 366 -0.71 15.55 -10.02
C THR A 366 0.25 14.39 -9.80
N LEU A 367 0.72 13.82 -10.89
CA LEU A 367 1.71 12.75 -10.90
C LEU A 367 3.12 13.33 -11.02
N VAL A 368 3.98 12.99 -10.07
CA VAL A 368 5.43 13.20 -10.20
C VAL A 368 6.00 12.10 -11.08
N CYS A 369 6.59 12.45 -12.21
CA CYS A 369 7.06 11.47 -13.21
C CYS A 369 8.50 11.69 -13.69
N GLY A 370 9.22 12.65 -13.10
CA GLY A 370 10.63 12.89 -13.36
C GLY A 370 11.28 13.71 -12.26
N ALA A 371 12.57 13.48 -12.00
CA ALA A 371 13.37 14.28 -11.10
C ALA A 371 14.83 14.34 -11.60
N ARG A 372 15.50 15.47 -11.41
CA ARG A 372 16.90 15.66 -11.79
C ARG A 372 17.74 16.09 -10.62
N LEU A 373 18.91 15.49 -10.52
CA LEU A 373 19.96 15.87 -9.59
C LEU A 373 20.99 16.79 -10.26
N SER A 374 21.37 17.86 -9.58
CA SER A 374 22.47 18.72 -9.93
C SER A 374 23.26 19.07 -8.68
N GLY A 375 24.56 18.79 -8.68
CA GLY A 375 25.42 19.08 -7.53
C GLY A 375 24.99 18.37 -6.23
N GLY A 376 24.45 17.14 -6.31
CA GLY A 376 23.95 16.40 -5.13
C GLY A 376 22.67 16.95 -4.53
N ARG A 377 21.89 17.72 -5.30
CA ARG A 377 20.59 18.26 -4.90
C ARG A 377 19.57 18.05 -6.01
N ILE A 378 18.32 17.82 -5.64
CA ILE A 378 17.21 17.83 -6.60
C ILE A 378 17.02 19.27 -7.07
N SER A 379 17.28 19.49 -8.36
CA SER A 379 17.14 20.80 -9.01
C SER A 379 15.81 20.98 -9.71
N GLU A 380 15.24 19.89 -10.22
CA GLU A 380 14.01 19.90 -11.00
C GLU A 380 13.15 18.66 -10.71
N VAL A 381 11.85 18.85 -10.62
CA VAL A 381 10.85 17.79 -10.52
C VAL A 381 9.78 18.00 -11.58
N LEU A 382 9.60 17.03 -12.48
CA LEU A 382 8.58 17.05 -13.53
C LEU A 382 7.26 16.50 -12.99
N CYS A 383 6.21 17.30 -13.16
CA CYS A 383 4.85 17.00 -12.73
C CYS A 383 3.88 17.04 -13.92
N VAL A 384 2.94 16.11 -13.93
CA VAL A 384 1.84 16.04 -14.88
C VAL A 384 0.53 16.07 -14.10
N SER A 385 -0.20 17.19 -14.18
CA SER A 385 -1.53 17.34 -13.57
C SER A 385 -2.66 16.96 -14.54
N ALA A 386 -3.90 17.12 -14.12
CA ALA A 386 -5.05 16.94 -15.01
C ALA A 386 -4.94 17.81 -16.25
N GLY A 387 -4.60 19.09 -16.12
CA GLY A 387 -4.63 20.07 -17.20
C GLY A 387 -3.28 20.58 -17.72
N GLU A 388 -2.16 20.32 -17.04
CA GLU A 388 -0.87 20.91 -17.40
C GLU A 388 0.33 19.98 -17.13
N ILE A 389 1.44 20.30 -17.78
CA ILE A 389 2.76 19.75 -17.47
C ILE A 389 3.62 20.90 -16.97
N PHE A 390 4.28 20.73 -15.86
CA PHE A 390 5.13 21.78 -15.27
C PHE A 390 6.35 21.21 -14.56
N VAL A 391 7.36 22.04 -14.39
CA VAL A 391 8.59 21.70 -13.66
C VAL A 391 8.63 22.49 -12.36
N VAL A 392 8.93 21.81 -11.27
CA VAL A 392 9.16 22.47 -9.98
C VAL A 392 10.65 22.62 -9.74
N HIS A 393 11.07 23.84 -9.35
CA HIS A 393 12.44 24.13 -8.87
C HIS A 393 12.42 24.24 -7.34
N PRO A 394 12.65 23.14 -6.60
CA PRO A 394 12.50 23.12 -5.15
C PRO A 394 13.80 23.46 -4.42
N ASN A 395 13.74 24.26 -3.35
CA ASN A 395 14.86 24.38 -2.42
C ASN A 395 14.98 23.17 -1.51
N LYS A 396 13.84 22.62 -1.05
CA LYS A 396 13.73 21.41 -0.22
C LYS A 396 12.64 20.51 -0.77
N VAL A 397 12.84 19.22 -0.70
CA VAL A 397 11.88 18.19 -1.15
C VAL A 397 11.54 17.26 -0.01
N LEU A 398 10.26 17.07 0.25
CA LEU A 398 9.73 16.07 1.15
C LEU A 398 9.00 15.02 0.31
N ASP A 399 9.61 13.86 0.11
CA ASP A 399 9.00 12.74 -0.60
C ASP A 399 8.08 11.98 0.34
N ALA A 400 6.79 12.25 0.24
CA ALA A 400 5.72 11.64 0.99
C ALA A 400 4.77 10.83 0.08
N THR A 401 5.25 10.40 -1.10
CA THR A 401 4.48 9.62 -2.09
C THR A 401 4.04 8.24 -1.55
N GLY A 402 4.61 7.83 -0.42
CA GLY A 402 4.36 6.54 0.22
C GLY A 402 5.23 5.41 -0.35
N ASP A 403 5.72 5.57 -1.57
CA ASP A 403 6.54 4.56 -2.25
C ASP A 403 7.95 5.07 -2.58
N GLY A 404 8.26 6.32 -2.18
CA GLY A 404 9.57 6.94 -2.44
C GLY A 404 9.78 7.27 -3.92
N ASP A 405 8.71 7.70 -4.61
CA ASP A 405 8.76 7.90 -6.06
C ASP A 405 9.80 8.95 -6.48
N VAL A 406 9.92 10.06 -5.73
CA VAL A 406 10.93 11.09 -6.04
C VAL A 406 12.33 10.56 -5.82
N ALA A 407 12.55 9.83 -4.72
CA ALA A 407 13.84 9.18 -4.44
C ALA A 407 14.21 8.20 -5.56
N ALA A 408 13.26 7.35 -5.98
CA ALA A 408 13.48 6.38 -7.07
C ALA A 408 13.81 7.09 -8.41
N LEU A 409 13.07 8.15 -8.75
CA LEU A 409 13.29 8.94 -9.97
C LEU A 409 14.64 9.66 -9.97
N CYS A 410 15.21 9.95 -8.79
CA CYS A 410 16.55 10.49 -8.63
C CYS A 410 17.66 9.43 -8.63
N GLY A 411 17.32 8.14 -8.72
CA GLY A 411 18.29 7.06 -8.66
C GLY A 411 18.85 6.79 -7.25
N VAL A 412 18.13 7.19 -6.20
CA VAL A 412 18.51 6.83 -4.82
C VAL A 412 18.41 5.31 -4.66
N PRO A 413 19.42 4.65 -4.08
CA PRO A 413 19.37 3.22 -3.82
C PRO A 413 18.20 2.84 -2.92
N MET A 414 17.42 1.86 -3.34
CA MET A 414 16.22 1.42 -2.63
C MET A 414 16.17 -0.10 -2.51
N GLU A 415 15.44 -0.58 -1.53
CA GLU A 415 15.14 -2.00 -1.31
C GLU A 415 13.63 -2.21 -1.32
N THR A 416 13.16 -3.22 -2.05
CA THR A 416 11.74 -3.60 -2.10
C THR A 416 11.57 -5.06 -1.71
N GLY A 417 10.79 -5.28 -0.66
CA GLY A 417 10.53 -6.63 -0.15
C GLY A 417 11.75 -7.27 0.50
N ASP A 418 11.71 -8.58 0.56
CA ASP A 418 12.81 -9.43 1.03
C ASP A 418 13.97 -9.44 0.02
N SER A 419 15.20 -9.34 0.52
CA SER A 419 16.39 -9.25 -0.32
C SER A 419 16.63 -10.48 -1.20
N LEU A 420 16.25 -11.67 -0.73
CA LEU A 420 16.43 -12.93 -1.45
C LEU A 420 15.30 -13.16 -2.46
N THR A 421 14.04 -13.04 -2.02
CA THR A 421 12.88 -13.45 -2.80
C THR A 421 12.13 -12.31 -3.46
N GLY A 422 12.29 -11.09 -2.96
CA GLY A 422 11.49 -9.94 -3.36
C GLY A 422 10.05 -9.96 -2.82
N MET A 423 9.75 -10.85 -1.87
CA MET A 423 8.43 -10.93 -1.22
C MET A 423 8.16 -9.65 -0.45
N VAL A 424 6.97 -9.11 -0.66
CA VAL A 424 6.46 -7.91 0.02
C VAL A 424 5.22 -8.26 0.83
N GLN A 425 4.84 -7.38 1.75
CA GLN A 425 3.59 -7.52 2.48
C GLN A 425 2.38 -7.31 1.56
N ASN A 426 1.26 -7.88 1.98
CA ASN A 426 0.00 -7.73 1.25
C ASN A 426 -0.43 -6.28 1.15
N TYR A 427 -1.12 -5.97 0.05
CA TYR A 427 -1.86 -4.74 -0.06
C TYR A 427 -3.34 -4.96 0.28
N SER A 428 -4.03 -3.88 0.61
CA SER A 428 -5.47 -3.86 0.79
C SER A 428 -6.13 -2.89 -0.18
N GLN A 429 -7.36 -3.21 -0.56
CA GLN A 429 -8.29 -2.26 -1.13
C GLN A 429 -9.56 -2.30 -0.30
N ALA A 430 -9.91 -1.19 0.30
CA ALA A 430 -11.13 -1.08 1.06
C ALA A 430 -12.34 -1.07 0.10
N HIS A 431 -13.41 -1.74 0.52
CA HIS A 431 -14.67 -1.73 -0.21
C HIS A 431 -15.54 -0.59 0.32
N ARG A 432 -16.26 0.10 -0.56
CA ARG A 432 -17.37 0.95 -0.16
C ARG A 432 -18.57 0.06 0.09
N VAL A 433 -19.15 0.17 1.26
CA VAL A 433 -20.36 -0.58 1.61
C VAL A 433 -21.51 0.41 1.74
N SER A 434 -22.45 0.33 0.83
CA SER A 434 -23.73 1.01 0.99
C SER A 434 -24.69 0.09 1.71
N GLY A 435 -25.30 0.60 2.76
CA GLY A 435 -26.42 -0.10 3.35
C GLY A 435 -26.20 -0.90 4.61
N THR A 436 -25.00 -1.12 5.07
CA THR A 436 -24.75 -1.75 6.37
C THR A 436 -23.97 -0.84 7.29
N ARG A 437 -24.23 -0.97 8.58
CA ARG A 437 -23.33 -0.42 9.61
C ARG A 437 -21.99 -1.06 9.40
N PHE A 438 -21.00 -0.26 9.05
CA PHE A 438 -19.61 -0.68 9.04
C PHE A 438 -19.29 -1.91 8.23
N ASP A 439 -18.48 -1.81 7.49
CA ASP A 439 -17.19 -2.42 7.31
C ASP A 439 -16.73 -2.03 5.93
N CYS A 440 -15.69 -1.20 5.92
CA CYS A 440 -14.74 -1.34 4.87
C CYS A 440 -13.99 -2.65 5.21
N PRO A 441 -14.41 -3.83 4.78
CA PRO A 441 -13.62 -5.02 5.03
C PRO A 441 -12.30 -4.81 4.34
N MET A 442 -11.26 -4.60 5.12
CA MET A 442 -9.91 -4.57 4.63
C MET A 442 -9.59 -6.00 4.19
N ALA A 443 -9.66 -6.25 2.91
CA ALA A 443 -9.19 -7.51 2.40
C ALA A 443 -7.69 -7.39 2.17
N ASP A 444 -6.89 -8.20 2.84
CA ASP A 444 -5.53 -8.50 2.44
C ASP A 444 -5.62 -9.28 1.13
N GLN A 445 -5.47 -8.58 0.00
CA GLN A 445 -5.76 -9.17 -1.29
C GLN A 445 -4.61 -10.08 -1.73
N ASP A 446 -3.46 -9.49 -1.96
CA ASP A 446 -2.32 -10.16 -2.55
C ASP A 446 -1.08 -9.28 -2.30
N THR A 447 0.06 -9.66 -2.82
CA THR A 447 1.29 -8.86 -2.77
C THR A 447 1.39 -7.93 -3.97
N LEU A 448 2.00 -6.76 -3.77
CA LEU A 448 2.20 -5.74 -4.80
C LEU A 448 3.61 -5.16 -4.70
N ARG A 449 4.45 -5.47 -5.68
CA ARG A 449 5.76 -4.86 -5.86
C ARG A 449 5.59 -3.43 -6.40
N THR A 450 5.71 -2.45 -5.51
CA THR A 450 5.47 -1.03 -5.87
C THR A 450 6.51 -0.44 -6.80
N ASP A 451 7.70 -1.06 -6.88
CA ASP A 451 8.79 -0.71 -7.78
C ASP A 451 8.60 -1.19 -9.23
N LEU A 452 7.60 -2.05 -9.49
CA LEU A 452 7.30 -2.59 -10.80
C LEU A 452 5.98 -1.99 -11.33
N PRO A 453 6.02 -1.12 -12.35
CA PRO A 453 4.82 -0.49 -12.88
C PRO A 453 3.74 -1.47 -13.37
N GLU A 454 4.13 -2.61 -13.90
CA GLU A 454 3.20 -3.66 -14.35
C GLU A 454 2.45 -4.33 -13.20
N GLU A 455 3.01 -4.36 -12.00
CA GLU A 455 2.35 -4.91 -10.83
C GLU A 455 1.15 -4.06 -10.38
N TRP A 456 1.24 -2.75 -10.55
CA TRP A 456 0.11 -1.85 -10.34
C TRP A 456 -1.04 -2.17 -11.31
N GLN A 457 -0.72 -2.42 -12.59
CA GLN A 457 -1.73 -2.81 -13.58
C GLN A 457 -2.39 -4.14 -13.19
N ARG A 458 -1.58 -5.15 -12.86
CA ARG A 458 -2.08 -6.45 -12.41
C ARG A 458 -3.00 -6.32 -11.19
N ALA A 459 -2.58 -5.58 -10.17
CA ALA A 459 -3.34 -5.42 -8.94
C ALA A 459 -4.66 -4.67 -9.16
N VAL A 460 -4.67 -3.61 -9.97
CA VAL A 460 -5.88 -2.88 -10.32
C VAL A 460 -6.86 -3.76 -11.10
N ILE A 461 -6.38 -4.50 -12.11
CA ILE A 461 -7.20 -5.43 -12.89
C ILE A 461 -7.81 -6.51 -11.96
N GLN A 462 -7.00 -7.15 -11.15
CA GLN A 462 -7.44 -8.20 -10.23
C GLN A 462 -8.50 -7.68 -9.25
N ASN A 463 -8.26 -6.52 -8.66
CA ASN A 463 -9.19 -5.94 -7.70
C ASN A 463 -10.49 -5.48 -8.33
N THR A 464 -10.44 -4.93 -9.53
CA THR A 464 -11.66 -4.54 -10.27
C THR A 464 -12.51 -5.77 -10.58
N LEU A 465 -11.91 -6.87 -11.06
CA LEU A 465 -12.64 -8.09 -11.41
C LEU A 465 -13.21 -8.83 -10.20
N PHE A 466 -12.50 -8.82 -9.07
CA PHE A 466 -12.90 -9.54 -7.85
C PHE A 466 -13.42 -8.64 -6.73
N GLY A 467 -13.50 -7.33 -6.95
CA GLY A 467 -13.93 -6.35 -5.97
C GLY A 467 -15.40 -6.44 -5.57
N ALA A 468 -15.80 -5.64 -4.60
CA ALA A 468 -17.17 -5.57 -4.09
C ALA A 468 -18.15 -5.15 -5.18
N GLU A 469 -19.37 -5.69 -5.11
CA GLU A 469 -20.42 -5.37 -6.09
C GLU A 469 -20.87 -3.91 -6.02
N TYR A 470 -20.85 -3.32 -4.80
CA TYR A 470 -21.26 -1.92 -4.66
C TYR A 470 -20.20 -0.99 -5.21
N ASP A 471 -19.03 -0.95 -4.60
CA ASP A 471 -17.87 -0.17 -5.07
C ASP A 471 -16.61 -0.52 -4.26
N CYS A 472 -15.44 -0.09 -4.77
CA CYS A 472 -14.16 -0.15 -4.09
C CYS A 472 -13.57 1.25 -3.99
N MET A 473 -12.76 1.49 -2.94
CA MET A 473 -11.98 2.73 -2.84
C MET A 473 -10.97 2.80 -3.98
N GLU A 474 -10.69 4.02 -4.42
CA GLU A 474 -9.85 4.24 -5.61
C GLU A 474 -8.39 3.89 -5.36
N MET A 475 -7.90 4.09 -4.13
CA MET A 475 -6.49 3.87 -3.81
C MET A 475 -6.25 2.44 -3.34
N LEU A 476 -5.34 1.73 -4.01
CA LEU A 476 -4.71 0.54 -3.45
C LEU A 476 -3.79 0.96 -2.29
N THR A 477 -3.82 0.20 -1.21
CA THR A 477 -3.03 0.50 -0.01
C THR A 477 -1.99 -0.57 0.28
N PRO A 478 -0.82 -0.54 -0.41
CA PRO A 478 0.29 -1.39 -0.08
C PRO A 478 0.76 -1.13 1.35
N ARG A 479 0.91 -2.19 2.15
CA ARG A 479 1.48 -2.04 3.49
C ARG A 479 2.98 -1.81 3.45
N GLU A 480 3.64 -2.45 2.50
CA GLU A 480 5.06 -2.30 2.25
C GLU A 480 5.30 -1.65 0.89
N SER A 481 6.32 -0.79 0.84
CA SER A 481 6.82 -0.14 -0.35
C SER A 481 8.31 -0.33 -0.49
N SER A 482 8.89 0.25 -1.55
CA SER A 482 10.32 0.48 -1.62
C SER A 482 10.77 1.39 -0.48
N ARG A 483 11.87 1.04 0.15
CA ARG A 483 12.50 1.79 1.24
C ARG A 483 13.87 2.26 0.81
N ILE A 484 14.22 3.50 1.11
CA ILE A 484 15.57 4.01 0.81
C ILE A 484 16.64 3.27 1.62
N LEU A 485 17.83 3.13 1.05
CA LEU A 485 19.05 2.80 1.78
C LEU A 485 19.66 4.11 2.28
N GLY A 486 19.13 4.61 3.41
CA GLY A 486 19.45 5.93 3.93
C GLY A 486 20.72 5.99 4.77
N GLN A 487 20.99 7.16 5.35
CA GLN A 487 22.17 7.41 6.19
C GLN A 487 22.15 6.64 7.53
N TYR A 488 20.98 6.18 7.94
CA TYR A 488 20.77 5.24 9.04
C TYR A 488 19.70 4.24 8.64
N ARG A 489 19.86 2.98 9.00
CA ARG A 489 18.90 1.92 8.73
C ARG A 489 18.36 1.36 10.04
N ILE A 490 17.07 1.59 10.31
CA ILE A 490 16.40 1.05 11.50
C ILE A 490 16.36 -0.48 11.40
N THR A 491 16.73 -1.16 12.47
CA THR A 491 16.79 -2.63 12.55
C THR A 491 15.90 -3.20 13.64
N LEU A 492 15.61 -4.50 13.59
CA LEU A 492 14.92 -5.18 14.69
C LEU A 492 15.72 -5.15 15.99
N GLU A 493 17.05 -5.14 15.90
CA GLU A 493 17.91 -5.00 17.06
C GLU A 493 17.67 -3.67 17.78
N ASP A 494 17.55 -2.57 17.03
CA ASP A 494 17.20 -1.25 17.62
C ASP A 494 15.88 -1.33 18.39
N ALA A 495 14.88 -2.02 17.83
CA ALA A 495 13.59 -2.23 18.47
C ALA A 495 13.72 -3.08 19.75
N ALA A 496 14.43 -4.20 19.70
CA ALA A 496 14.60 -5.11 20.83
C ALA A 496 15.41 -4.47 21.98
N ARG A 497 16.47 -3.75 21.61
CA ARG A 497 17.34 -3.06 22.57
C ARG A 497 16.72 -1.79 23.13
N GLY A 498 15.69 -1.24 22.47
CA GLY A 498 15.10 0.03 22.86
C GLY A 498 16.07 1.20 22.66
N HIS A 499 16.94 1.09 21.64
CA HIS A 499 17.93 2.11 21.32
C HIS A 499 17.29 3.42 20.84
N VAL A 500 17.86 4.55 21.22
CA VAL A 500 17.42 5.88 20.81
C VAL A 500 18.60 6.68 20.29
N GLU A 501 18.63 6.90 18.98
CA GLU A 501 19.67 7.68 18.34
C GLU A 501 19.65 9.16 18.77
N PRO A 502 20.79 9.84 18.81
CA PRO A 502 20.87 11.25 19.18
C PRO A 502 20.02 12.17 18.30
N ASP A 503 19.79 11.78 17.07
CA ASP A 503 18.97 12.50 16.09
C ASP A 503 17.53 11.96 15.98
N ALA A 504 17.02 11.28 17.00
CA ALA A 504 15.66 10.79 17.05
C ALA A 504 14.63 11.92 16.88
N LEU A 505 13.65 11.70 16.02
CA LEU A 505 12.55 12.64 15.78
C LEU A 505 11.29 12.25 16.54
N ILE A 506 10.93 10.98 16.47
CA ILE A 506 9.76 10.41 17.14
C ILE A 506 10.07 9.02 17.67
N ASP A 507 9.25 8.57 18.61
CA ASP A 507 9.13 7.17 18.99
C ASP A 507 7.83 6.60 18.40
N ALA A 508 7.94 5.76 17.36
CA ALA A 508 6.83 4.98 16.86
C ALA A 508 6.46 3.88 17.86
N TYR A 509 5.19 3.48 17.91
CA TYR A 509 4.71 2.45 18.84
C TYR A 509 3.86 1.41 18.12
N SER A 510 4.33 0.19 18.09
CA SER A 510 3.59 -0.92 17.48
C SER A 510 4.01 -2.27 18.06
N SER A 511 3.18 -3.29 17.82
CA SER A 511 3.63 -4.69 17.81
C SER A 511 4.33 -5.00 16.50
N TYR A 512 4.95 -6.17 16.44
CA TYR A 512 5.43 -6.73 15.19
C TYR A 512 4.22 -7.19 14.37
N ASP A 513 3.91 -6.49 13.29
CA ASP A 513 2.67 -6.66 12.51
C ASP A 513 2.97 -6.88 11.01
N PRO A 514 3.66 -7.99 10.65
CA PRO A 514 3.90 -8.32 9.26
C PRO A 514 2.66 -8.95 8.63
N HIS A 515 2.31 -8.47 7.45
CA HIS A 515 1.28 -9.08 6.60
C HIS A 515 1.91 -9.94 5.49
N CYS A 516 3.03 -10.55 5.79
CA CYS A 516 3.73 -11.57 5.00
C CYS A 516 4.62 -12.37 5.94
N ARG A 517 5.21 -13.46 5.42
CA ARG A 517 6.28 -14.15 6.12
C ARG A 517 7.58 -13.39 5.94
N CYS A 518 8.09 -12.87 7.04
CA CYS A 518 9.43 -12.30 7.07
C CYS A 518 10.50 -13.37 6.90
N LEU A 519 11.47 -13.08 6.08
CA LEU A 519 12.55 -14.00 5.74
C LEU A 519 13.87 -13.66 6.44
N SER A 520 13.89 -12.65 7.31
CA SER A 520 14.97 -12.46 8.26
C SER A 520 15.07 -13.66 9.20
N LEU A 521 16.24 -13.86 9.80
CA LEU A 521 16.42 -14.98 10.72
C LEU A 521 15.40 -14.99 11.87
N PRO A 522 15.10 -13.87 12.55
CA PRO A 522 14.01 -13.83 13.52
C PRO A 522 12.64 -14.23 12.95
N GLY A 523 12.31 -13.79 11.74
CA GLY A 523 11.08 -14.18 11.07
C GLY A 523 11.03 -15.67 10.74
N ARG A 524 12.13 -16.23 10.23
CA ARG A 524 12.27 -17.68 9.96
C ARG A 524 12.19 -18.53 11.23
N LEU A 525 12.63 -18.00 12.36
CA LEU A 525 12.47 -18.64 13.67
C LEU A 525 11.06 -18.50 14.23
N GLY A 526 10.09 -18.03 13.44
CA GLY A 526 8.71 -17.90 13.85
C GLY A 526 8.50 -16.80 14.88
N LEU A 527 9.16 -15.66 14.72
CA LEU A 527 8.84 -14.44 15.46
C LEU A 527 7.44 -14.00 15.09
N MET A 528 6.52 -14.14 16.03
CA MET A 528 5.11 -13.96 15.77
C MET A 528 4.62 -12.63 16.31
N PRO A 529 3.76 -11.90 15.54
CA PRO A 529 3.25 -10.60 15.94
C PRO A 529 2.58 -10.58 17.31
N GLU A 530 1.75 -11.57 17.60
CA GLU A 530 0.99 -11.61 18.84
C GLU A 530 1.84 -11.93 20.06
N ARG A 531 3.02 -12.45 19.85
CA ARG A 531 3.97 -12.79 20.91
C ARG A 531 4.98 -11.68 21.12
N ALA A 532 5.18 -10.83 20.09
CA ALA A 532 6.00 -9.63 20.22
C ALA A 532 5.20 -8.53 20.89
N LYS A 533 5.53 -8.20 22.13
CA LYS A 533 4.89 -7.09 22.86
C LYS A 533 5.05 -5.78 22.10
N PRO A 534 4.00 -4.95 22.06
CA PRO A 534 4.13 -3.60 21.52
C PRO A 534 5.25 -2.83 22.21
N ARG A 535 6.03 -2.11 21.42
CA ARG A 535 7.19 -1.36 21.92
C ARG A 535 7.39 -0.04 21.19
N TYR A 536 8.15 0.83 21.78
CA TYR A 536 8.62 2.04 21.12
C TYR A 536 9.85 1.74 20.29
N VAL A 537 9.86 2.25 19.05
CA VAL A 537 10.99 2.22 18.14
C VAL A 537 11.30 3.64 17.71
N SER A 538 12.54 4.06 17.92
CA SER A 538 12.96 5.41 17.55
C SER A 538 13.14 5.56 16.05
N ILE A 539 12.63 6.65 15.49
CA ILE A 539 12.87 7.02 14.08
C ILE A 539 13.83 8.22 14.07
N PRO A 540 15.12 8.00 13.73
CA PRO A 540 16.09 9.08 13.70
C PRO A 540 16.01 9.87 12.39
N TYR A 541 16.46 11.11 12.41
CA TYR A 541 16.49 11.99 11.24
C TYR A 541 17.26 11.38 10.05
N ARG A 542 18.40 10.73 10.32
CA ARG A 542 19.21 10.07 9.30
C ARG A 542 18.48 8.92 8.58
N ALA A 543 17.43 8.35 9.16
CA ALA A 543 16.61 7.34 8.48
C ALA A 543 15.72 7.94 7.37
N LEU A 544 15.54 9.26 7.36
CA LEU A 544 14.81 10.01 6.33
C LEU A 544 15.74 10.56 5.24
N ARG A 545 17.06 10.49 5.46
CA ARG A 545 18.11 11.11 4.63
C ARG A 545 18.72 10.11 3.67
N THR A 546 19.05 10.59 2.47
CA THR A 546 19.83 9.85 1.48
C THR A 546 21.26 10.38 1.40
N HIS A 547 22.14 9.64 0.76
CA HIS A 547 23.51 10.09 0.47
C HIS A 547 23.57 10.92 -0.83
N GLU A 548 22.63 10.69 -1.75
CA GLU A 548 22.62 11.20 -3.11
C GLU A 548 22.03 12.60 -3.22
N ALA A 549 21.00 12.90 -2.41
CA ALA A 549 20.23 14.15 -2.51
C ALA A 549 20.21 14.93 -1.20
N GLY A 550 21.07 15.96 -1.09
CA GLY A 550 21.24 16.76 0.12
C GLY A 550 20.00 17.56 0.55
N ASN A 551 19.07 17.85 -0.35
CA ASN A 551 17.84 18.59 -0.07
C ASN A 551 16.58 17.71 -0.03
N LEU A 552 16.72 16.38 0.13
CA LEU A 552 15.62 15.42 0.18
C LEU A 552 15.44 14.86 1.58
N LEU A 553 14.18 14.77 2.03
CA LEU A 553 13.72 13.90 3.12
C LEU A 553 12.66 12.94 2.58
N VAL A 554 12.81 11.66 2.86
CA VAL A 554 11.83 10.64 2.51
C VAL A 554 10.98 10.32 3.74
N LEU A 555 9.68 10.33 3.56
CA LEU A 555 8.68 10.19 4.63
C LEU A 555 7.80 8.95 4.43
N GLY A 556 7.01 8.67 5.43
CA GLY A 556 6.01 7.59 5.34
C GLY A 556 6.65 6.21 5.34
N LYS A 557 6.15 5.34 4.48
CA LYS A 557 6.55 3.93 4.41
C LYS A 557 7.93 3.70 3.75
N ALA A 558 8.44 4.70 3.04
CA ALA A 558 9.67 4.60 2.27
C ALA A 558 10.95 4.97 3.06
N ILE A 559 10.84 5.24 4.37
CA ILE A 559 11.99 5.50 5.25
C ILE A 559 12.95 4.31 5.30
N SER A 560 14.19 4.58 5.68
CA SER A 560 15.25 3.58 5.76
C SER A 560 15.08 2.65 6.98
N ALA A 561 14.59 1.45 6.73
CA ALA A 561 14.44 0.39 7.73
C ALA A 561 14.61 -0.98 7.07
N THR A 562 15.01 -2.00 7.84
CA THR A 562 14.90 -3.38 7.36
C THR A 562 13.43 -3.77 7.22
N GLN A 563 13.13 -4.77 6.40
CA GLN A 563 11.75 -5.22 6.17
C GLN A 563 11.03 -5.57 7.48
N ASP A 564 11.73 -6.19 8.41
CA ASP A 564 11.16 -6.56 9.70
C ASP A 564 10.94 -5.34 10.62
N ALA A 565 11.94 -4.47 10.76
CA ALA A 565 11.85 -3.29 11.63
C ALA A 565 10.79 -2.30 11.14
N PHE A 566 10.59 -2.23 9.83
CA PHE A 566 9.56 -1.43 9.20
C PHE A 566 8.15 -1.66 9.80
N ASN A 567 7.85 -2.90 10.23
CA ASN A 567 6.55 -3.23 10.84
C ASN A 567 6.24 -2.41 12.11
N TYR A 568 7.26 -1.95 12.81
CA TYR A 568 7.10 -1.07 13.97
C TYR A 568 6.94 0.41 13.61
N CYS A 569 7.26 0.81 12.37
CA CYS A 569 7.47 2.22 12.00
C CYS A 569 6.41 2.79 11.03
N ARG A 570 5.33 2.05 10.70
CA ARG A 570 4.41 2.41 9.61
C ARG A 570 2.99 2.80 10.03
N MET A 571 2.72 2.87 11.33
CA MET A 571 1.36 3.15 11.81
C MET A 571 0.94 4.59 11.55
N CYS A 572 -0.34 4.80 11.20
CA CYS A 572 -0.84 6.12 10.79
C CYS A 572 -0.58 7.22 11.83
N ALA A 573 -0.74 6.93 13.13
CA ALA A 573 -0.48 7.90 14.18
C ALA A 573 0.99 8.35 14.20
N ASP A 574 1.92 7.40 14.01
CA ASP A 574 3.35 7.68 13.94
C ASP A 574 3.70 8.47 12.69
N MET A 575 3.08 8.12 11.56
CA MET A 575 3.29 8.84 10.29
C MET A 575 2.79 10.29 10.34
N MET A 576 1.69 10.55 11.06
CA MET A 576 1.22 11.92 11.29
C MET A 576 2.25 12.74 12.10
N ALA A 577 2.81 12.15 13.16
CA ALA A 577 3.84 12.79 13.98
C ALA A 577 5.16 12.98 13.21
N LEU A 578 5.58 11.98 12.44
CA LEU A 578 6.78 12.04 11.59
C LEU A 578 6.67 13.13 10.53
N GLY A 579 5.52 13.18 9.84
CA GLY A 579 5.24 14.24 8.86
C GLY A 579 5.32 15.63 9.50
N HIS A 580 4.71 15.80 10.67
CA HIS A 580 4.79 17.06 11.40
C HIS A 580 6.25 17.43 11.73
N ALA A 581 7.03 16.50 12.29
CA ALA A 581 8.43 16.73 12.62
C ALA A 581 9.28 17.12 11.39
N ALA A 582 9.12 16.40 10.29
CA ALA A 582 9.83 16.68 9.04
C ALA A 582 9.45 18.04 8.43
N GLY A 583 8.16 18.40 8.46
CA GLY A 583 7.69 19.72 8.03
C GLY A 583 8.27 20.85 8.91
N ARG A 584 8.35 20.66 10.22
CA ARG A 584 9.01 21.61 11.16
C ARG A 584 10.50 21.75 10.84
N ILE A 585 11.20 20.63 10.57
CA ILE A 585 12.61 20.71 10.13
C ILE A 585 12.72 21.52 8.83
N ALA A 586 11.86 21.24 7.85
CA ALA A 586 11.88 21.99 6.58
C ALA A 586 11.60 23.50 6.76
N ALA A 587 10.72 23.86 7.72
CA ALA A 587 10.41 25.26 8.03
C ALA A 587 11.56 25.98 8.75
N LEU A 588 12.21 25.32 9.69
CA LEU A 588 13.17 25.95 10.59
C LEU A 588 14.62 25.90 10.08
N SER A 589 14.94 24.95 9.18
CA SER A 589 16.30 24.75 8.69
C SER A 589 16.55 25.58 7.42
N VAL A 590 17.68 26.20 7.33
CA VAL A 590 18.15 26.83 6.07
C VAL A 590 18.47 25.73 5.06
N ASP A 591 19.22 24.72 5.49
CA ASP A 591 19.58 23.54 4.71
C ASP A 591 19.30 22.25 5.49
N LEU A 592 18.89 21.18 4.78
CA LEU A 592 18.58 19.89 5.41
C LEU A 592 19.83 19.12 5.86
N SER A 593 21.04 19.53 5.42
CA SER A 593 22.30 18.98 5.94
C SER A 593 22.67 19.50 7.34
N ALA A 594 22.12 20.65 7.71
CA ALA A 594 22.27 21.28 9.04
C ALA A 594 20.88 21.55 9.64
N PRO A 595 20.16 20.51 10.04
CA PRO A 595 18.78 20.61 10.49
C PRO A 595 18.66 21.31 11.83
N ALA A 596 17.55 22.03 12.04
CA ALA A 596 17.15 22.61 13.33
C ALA A 596 16.68 21.52 14.32
N LEU A 597 17.50 20.48 14.47
CA LEU A 597 17.12 19.23 15.12
C LEU A 597 16.73 19.42 16.60
N THR A 598 17.57 20.12 17.36
CA THR A 598 17.35 20.32 18.80
C THR A 598 16.01 20.98 19.10
N GLN A 599 15.64 21.98 18.31
CA GLN A 599 14.35 22.67 18.50
C GLN A 599 13.19 21.73 18.18
N VAL A 600 13.27 20.98 17.08
CA VAL A 600 12.21 20.04 16.70
C VAL A 600 12.10 18.89 17.70
N GLN A 601 13.20 18.36 18.19
CA GLN A 601 13.19 17.34 19.27
C GLN A 601 12.50 17.87 20.53
N GLN A 602 12.75 19.12 20.93
CA GLN A 602 12.07 19.74 22.08
C GLN A 602 10.56 19.84 21.84
N GLU A 603 10.14 20.25 20.63
CA GLU A 603 8.72 20.29 20.24
C GLU A 603 8.08 18.90 20.28
N MET A 604 8.76 17.87 19.73
CA MET A 604 8.26 16.49 19.70
C MET A 604 8.21 15.89 21.12
N PHE A 605 9.18 16.19 21.94
CA PHE A 605 9.19 15.74 23.33
C PHE A 605 8.06 16.39 24.14
N ALA A 606 7.85 17.70 23.99
CA ALA A 606 6.74 18.42 24.63
C ALA A 606 5.37 17.89 24.13
N GLY A 607 5.28 17.50 22.87
CA GLY A 607 4.10 16.88 22.26
C GLY A 607 3.95 15.39 22.57
N GLY A 608 4.89 14.77 23.29
CA GLY A 608 4.87 13.33 23.63
C GLY A 608 5.06 12.39 22.45
N ALA A 609 5.43 12.90 21.28
CA ALA A 609 5.75 12.08 20.11
C ALA A 609 7.15 11.48 20.19
N LEU A 610 8.08 12.14 20.88
CA LEU A 610 9.36 11.60 21.32
C LEU A 610 9.26 11.42 22.84
N VAL A 611 9.31 10.18 23.34
CA VAL A 611 9.06 9.87 24.76
C VAL A 611 10.34 9.46 25.49
N ARG A 612 11.32 8.96 24.77
CA ARG A 612 12.60 8.50 25.31
C ARG A 612 13.70 9.51 24.97
N ARG A 613 14.61 9.72 25.89
CA ARG A 613 15.76 10.59 25.62
C ARG A 613 16.79 9.84 24.80
N PRO A 614 17.43 10.51 23.84
CA PRO A 614 18.58 9.95 23.15
C PRO A 614 19.62 9.52 24.21
N SER A 615 20.12 8.30 24.08
CA SER A 615 21.16 7.78 24.93
C SER A 615 22.32 7.32 24.05
N SER A 616 23.50 7.79 24.36
CA SER A 616 24.75 7.30 23.75
C SER A 616 25.33 6.13 24.53
N GLU A 617 24.64 5.67 25.58
CA GLU A 617 25.12 4.59 26.43
C GLU A 617 25.16 3.28 25.63
N PRO A 618 26.29 2.56 25.63
CA PRO A 618 26.35 1.23 25.06
C PRO A 618 25.45 0.27 25.86
N TYR A 619 25.00 -0.79 25.21
CA TYR A 619 24.24 -1.83 25.88
C TYR A 619 25.03 -2.46 27.02
N ASP A 620 24.46 -2.40 28.19
CA ASP A 620 25.07 -2.92 29.41
C ASP A 620 24.48 -4.29 29.83
N GLU A 621 25.05 -4.85 30.86
CA GLU A 621 24.61 -6.12 31.46
C GLU A 621 23.14 -6.04 31.94
N ASN A 622 22.68 -4.88 32.43
CA ASN A 622 21.29 -4.67 32.87
C ASN A 622 20.29 -4.79 31.69
N THR A 623 20.67 -4.38 30.50
CA THR A 623 19.85 -4.56 29.30
C THR A 623 19.75 -6.03 28.93
N ALA A 624 20.84 -6.79 28.98
CA ALA A 624 20.84 -8.23 28.74
C ALA A 624 19.96 -8.95 29.77
N GLU A 625 20.09 -8.65 31.07
CA GLU A 625 19.23 -9.19 32.11
C GLU A 625 17.76 -8.93 31.86
N ARG A 626 17.39 -7.72 31.50
CA ARG A 626 16.02 -7.35 31.19
C ARG A 626 15.45 -8.14 30.02
N VAL A 627 16.26 -8.40 29.00
CA VAL A 627 15.83 -9.13 27.79
C VAL A 627 15.64 -10.61 28.07
N ILE A 628 16.50 -11.24 28.88
CA ILE A 628 16.42 -12.67 29.19
C ILE A 628 15.43 -13.01 30.29
N ALA A 629 15.13 -12.09 31.21
CA ALA A 629 14.27 -12.35 32.35
C ALA A 629 12.91 -12.96 31.98
N PRO A 630 12.20 -12.50 30.94
CA PRO A 630 10.96 -13.12 30.51
C PRO A 630 11.13 -14.58 30.06
N LEU A 631 12.24 -14.89 29.34
CA LEU A 631 12.54 -16.24 28.90
C LEU A 631 12.78 -17.16 30.10
N LEU A 632 13.55 -16.70 31.08
CA LEU A 632 13.83 -17.45 32.30
C LEU A 632 12.58 -17.69 33.17
N CYS A 633 11.60 -16.82 33.07
CA CYS A 633 10.29 -16.96 33.72
C CYS A 633 9.30 -17.78 32.88
N GLY A 634 9.70 -18.37 31.77
CA GLY A 634 8.84 -19.18 30.92
C GLY A 634 7.81 -18.35 30.12
N VAL A 635 8.04 -17.04 29.92
CA VAL A 635 7.14 -16.18 29.14
C VAL A 635 7.20 -16.59 27.68
N GLU A 636 6.03 -16.85 27.13
CA GLU A 636 5.85 -17.17 25.73
C GLU A 636 6.31 -16.04 24.80
N GLY A 637 6.96 -16.39 23.68
CA GLY A 637 7.50 -15.39 22.73
C GLY A 637 8.79 -14.70 23.15
N ALA A 638 9.27 -14.91 24.37
CA ALA A 638 10.48 -14.28 24.87
C ALA A 638 11.76 -14.71 24.13
N LEU A 639 11.76 -15.90 23.50
CA LEU A 639 12.89 -16.37 22.69
C LEU A 639 13.22 -15.39 21.55
N ALA A 640 12.21 -14.87 20.89
CA ALA A 640 12.40 -13.93 19.79
C ALA A 640 13.16 -12.66 20.21
N GLU A 641 12.91 -12.17 21.41
CA GLU A 641 13.61 -11.00 21.94
C GLU A 641 15.07 -11.31 22.31
N VAL A 642 15.30 -12.46 22.91
CA VAL A 642 16.65 -12.94 23.24
C VAL A 642 17.50 -13.12 21.99
N VAL A 643 16.87 -13.66 20.96
CA VAL A 643 17.48 -13.86 19.64
C VAL A 643 18.01 -12.55 19.02
N LEU A 644 17.21 -11.48 19.10
CA LEU A 644 17.60 -10.16 18.58
C LEU A 644 18.72 -9.49 19.39
N CYS A 645 19.00 -10.03 20.56
CA CYS A 645 19.98 -9.52 21.51
C CYS A 645 21.05 -10.56 21.87
N ALA A 646 21.39 -11.42 20.91
CA ALA A 646 22.36 -12.50 21.10
C ALA A 646 23.81 -12.00 21.14
N TRP A 647 24.18 -11.37 22.24
CA TRP A 647 25.57 -10.96 22.48
C TRP A 647 26.22 -11.70 23.69
N PRO A 648 27.54 -11.59 23.88
CA PRO A 648 28.26 -12.40 24.88
C PRO A 648 27.70 -12.37 26.31
N GLN A 649 27.17 -11.22 26.73
CA GLN A 649 26.56 -11.06 28.05
C GLN A 649 25.28 -11.91 28.18
N THR A 650 24.44 -11.91 27.14
CA THR A 650 23.23 -12.74 27.09
C THR A 650 23.58 -14.22 27.22
N GLN A 651 24.57 -14.71 26.48
CA GLN A 651 25.03 -16.11 26.57
C GLN A 651 25.52 -16.46 27.98
N LYS A 652 26.33 -15.60 28.57
CA LYS A 652 26.84 -15.79 29.94
C LYS A 652 25.70 -15.91 30.96
N LEU A 653 24.72 -15.04 30.87
CA LEU A 653 23.56 -15.04 31.77
C LEU A 653 22.68 -16.29 31.61
N LEU A 654 22.45 -16.72 30.35
CA LEU A 654 21.70 -17.93 30.04
C LEU A 654 22.41 -19.20 30.56
N LEU A 655 23.74 -19.29 30.42
CA LEU A 655 24.53 -20.39 30.96
C LEU A 655 24.46 -20.43 32.49
N GLY A 656 24.60 -19.28 33.15
CA GLY A 656 24.46 -19.18 34.59
C GLY A 656 23.07 -19.59 35.10
N ALA A 657 22.05 -19.25 34.34
CA ALA A 657 20.68 -19.66 34.67
C ALA A 657 20.47 -21.18 34.56
N LEU A 658 21.06 -21.84 33.55
CA LEU A 658 21.04 -23.31 33.43
C LEU A 658 21.79 -24.00 34.58
N GLU A 659 22.94 -23.49 34.95
CA GLU A 659 23.73 -24.02 36.05
C GLU A 659 23.01 -23.91 37.41
N SER A 660 22.13 -22.94 37.58
CA SER A 660 21.33 -22.78 38.79
C SER A 660 20.29 -23.88 38.98
N GLY A 661 19.93 -24.60 37.93
CA GLY A 661 19.00 -25.77 37.99
C GLY A 661 17.56 -25.45 38.30
N VAL A 662 17.17 -24.15 38.41
CA VAL A 662 15.82 -23.71 38.78
C VAL A 662 15.22 -22.95 37.57
N LEU A 663 14.83 -23.69 36.52
CA LEU A 663 14.18 -23.11 35.35
C LEU A 663 12.86 -23.82 35.04
N PRO A 664 11.81 -23.06 34.72
CA PRO A 664 10.50 -23.63 34.26
C PRO A 664 10.64 -24.44 32.98
N ASP A 665 11.50 -24.01 32.03
CA ASP A 665 11.74 -24.70 30.77
C ASP A 665 13.22 -24.58 30.35
N SER A 666 14.03 -25.54 30.80
CA SER A 666 15.46 -25.60 30.44
C SER A 666 15.72 -25.83 28.94
N LYS A 667 14.81 -26.58 28.28
CA LYS A 667 14.91 -26.78 26.80
C LYS A 667 14.74 -25.48 26.02
N ARG A 668 13.87 -24.58 26.50
CA ARG A 668 13.71 -23.25 25.86
C ARG A 668 14.98 -22.41 26.00
N VAL A 669 15.68 -22.53 27.12
CA VAL A 669 16.98 -21.88 27.32
C VAL A 669 18.04 -22.50 26.41
N ALA A 670 18.02 -23.84 26.20
CA ALA A 670 18.88 -24.52 25.24
C ALA A 670 18.66 -23.99 23.80
N HIS A 671 17.42 -23.74 23.39
CA HIS A 671 17.13 -23.07 22.11
C HIS A 671 17.80 -21.68 22.01
N ALA A 672 17.67 -20.87 23.06
CA ALA A 672 18.32 -19.55 23.09
C ALA A 672 19.84 -19.62 23.04
N LEU A 673 20.45 -20.54 23.78
CA LEU A 673 21.89 -20.75 23.76
C LEU A 673 22.41 -21.24 22.39
N LEU A 674 21.71 -22.21 21.79
CA LEU A 674 22.03 -22.65 20.44
C LEU A 674 21.95 -21.47 19.44
N TYR A 675 20.95 -20.61 19.61
CA TYR A 675 20.82 -19.43 18.81
C TYR A 675 22.00 -18.43 18.95
N THR A 676 22.55 -18.30 20.17
CA THR A 676 23.76 -17.49 20.39
C THR A 676 25.05 -18.13 19.85
N GLY A 677 24.96 -19.28 19.19
CA GLY A 677 26.06 -20.00 18.56
C GLY A 677 26.66 -21.11 19.42
N ASP A 678 26.11 -21.42 20.59
CA ASP A 678 26.59 -22.49 21.44
C ASP A 678 26.09 -23.85 20.98
N THR A 679 26.79 -24.47 20.06
CA THR A 679 26.41 -25.75 19.41
C THR A 679 26.37 -26.93 20.36
N ARG A 680 26.89 -26.84 21.60
CA ARG A 680 26.78 -27.90 22.61
C ARG A 680 25.33 -28.25 22.93
N PHE A 681 24.40 -27.32 22.75
CA PHE A 681 22.96 -27.50 22.99
C PHE A 681 22.17 -28.03 21.80
N ALA A 682 22.80 -28.27 20.64
CA ALA A 682 22.13 -28.82 19.48
C ALA A 682 21.50 -30.22 19.72
N PRO A 683 22.12 -31.16 20.48
CA PRO A 683 21.47 -32.42 20.82
C PRO A 683 20.16 -32.23 21.64
N ASP A 684 20.14 -31.29 22.59
CA ASP A 684 18.97 -31.02 23.42
C ASP A 684 17.80 -30.46 22.60
N VAL A 685 18.14 -29.56 21.65
CA VAL A 685 17.16 -28.97 20.70
C VAL A 685 16.66 -30.04 19.75
N LEU A 686 17.51 -30.96 19.27
CA LEU A 686 17.10 -32.06 18.42
C LEU A 686 16.16 -33.03 19.18
N GLU A 687 16.48 -33.34 20.42
CA GLU A 687 15.61 -34.18 21.25
C GLU A 687 14.21 -33.55 21.45
N ASP A 688 14.17 -32.24 21.78
CA ASP A 688 12.94 -31.50 21.95
C ASP A 688 12.11 -31.44 20.63
N PHE A 689 12.81 -31.27 19.50
CA PHE A 689 12.19 -31.31 18.17
C PHE A 689 11.52 -32.64 17.89
N VAL A 690 12.26 -33.77 18.04
CA VAL A 690 11.77 -35.10 17.73
C VAL A 690 10.55 -35.45 18.58
N GLN A 691 10.65 -35.23 19.90
CA GLN A 691 9.57 -35.56 20.85
C GLN A 691 8.28 -34.80 20.50
N ARG A 692 8.41 -33.52 20.21
CA ARG A 692 7.23 -32.67 19.89
C ARG A 692 6.68 -32.96 18.52
N ASP A 693 7.53 -33.14 17.52
CA ASP A 693 7.11 -33.44 16.15
C ASP A 693 6.34 -34.75 16.06
N GLU A 694 6.79 -35.79 16.78
CA GLU A 694 6.09 -37.08 16.87
C GLU A 694 4.73 -36.92 17.57
N ALA A 695 4.66 -36.11 18.61
CA ALA A 695 3.41 -35.84 19.32
C ALA A 695 2.38 -35.08 18.46
N LEU A 696 2.86 -34.24 17.56
CA LEU A 696 2.03 -33.46 16.65
C LEU A 696 1.69 -34.19 15.34
N ALA A 697 2.36 -35.28 15.01
CA ALA A 697 2.27 -35.93 13.71
C ALA A 697 0.83 -36.36 13.32
N GLY A 698 -0.03 -36.68 14.30
CA GLY A 698 -1.44 -37.00 14.07
C GLY A 698 -2.38 -35.79 14.07
N GLN A 699 -1.91 -34.62 14.48
CA GLN A 699 -2.75 -33.46 14.76
C GLN A 699 -2.70 -32.41 13.62
N TYR A 700 -1.74 -32.46 12.72
CA TYR A 700 -1.58 -31.46 11.67
C TYR A 700 -2.80 -31.31 10.73
N GLY A 701 -3.63 -32.40 10.61
CA GLY A 701 -4.89 -32.33 9.89
C GLY A 701 -6.07 -31.81 10.73
N GLU A 702 -6.04 -32.09 12.04
CA GLU A 702 -7.12 -31.81 12.98
C GLU A 702 -7.09 -30.40 13.53
N LEU A 703 -5.90 -29.77 13.65
CA LEU A 703 -5.71 -28.43 14.16
C LEU A 703 -6.53 -27.37 13.42
N ARG A 704 -6.99 -27.65 12.22
CA ARG A 704 -7.83 -26.78 11.42
C ARG A 704 -9.33 -26.91 11.72
N GLU A 705 -9.82 -28.11 12.01
CA GLU A 705 -11.24 -28.34 12.32
C GLU A 705 -11.59 -27.91 13.74
N ALA A 706 -10.65 -28.03 14.66
CA ALA A 706 -10.84 -27.64 16.05
C ALA A 706 -10.90 -26.12 16.25
N ASP A 707 -10.22 -25.36 15.38
CA ASP A 707 -10.07 -23.93 15.61
C ASP A 707 -11.23 -23.09 15.09
N GLY A 708 -12.11 -23.61 14.21
CA GLY A 708 -13.26 -22.84 13.70
C GLY A 708 -12.89 -21.47 13.14
N LEU A 709 -11.62 -21.25 12.91
CA LEU A 709 -10.94 -19.95 12.83
C LEU A 709 -10.81 -19.48 11.42
N ILE A 710 -11.86 -18.93 10.98
CA ILE A 710 -11.86 -18.10 9.78
C ILE A 710 -11.52 -16.64 10.13
N HIS A 711 -11.53 -16.28 11.39
CA HIS A 711 -11.37 -14.91 11.84
C HIS A 711 -10.49 -14.79 13.09
N GLY A 712 -9.24 -14.39 12.92
CA GLY A 712 -8.45 -13.92 14.03
C GLY A 712 -7.26 -14.77 14.45
N GLY A 713 -6.74 -15.44 13.52
CA GLY A 713 -5.40 -15.89 13.37
C GLY A 713 -4.67 -16.39 14.60
N TYR A 714 -3.67 -15.81 14.81
CA TYR A 714 -2.52 -16.12 15.62
C TYR A 714 -2.73 -16.62 17.05
N ARG A 715 -3.85 -16.39 17.65
CA ARG A 715 -4.05 -16.57 19.10
C ARG A 715 -4.11 -18.03 19.54
N ASN A 716 -4.24 -18.98 18.63
CA ASN A 716 -4.61 -20.36 18.99
C ASN A 716 -3.74 -21.44 18.35
N ALA A 717 -2.64 -21.11 17.65
CA ALA A 717 -1.70 -22.16 17.27
C ALA A 717 -1.05 -22.74 18.54
N PRO A 718 -1.10 -24.06 18.78
CA PRO A 718 -0.46 -24.65 19.94
C PRO A 718 1.03 -24.27 19.97
N ASP A 719 1.55 -23.91 21.14
CA ASP A 719 2.96 -23.54 21.33
C ASP A 719 3.92 -24.57 20.77
N ASP A 720 3.52 -25.83 20.80
CA ASP A 720 4.32 -26.93 20.29
C ASP A 720 4.58 -26.83 18.79
N VAL A 721 3.61 -26.37 17.98
CA VAL A 721 3.79 -26.20 16.53
C VAL A 721 4.87 -25.14 16.24
N TRP A 722 4.85 -24.02 16.96
CA TRP A 722 5.85 -22.97 16.79
C TRP A 722 7.23 -23.41 17.20
N ARG A 723 7.30 -24.08 18.31
CA ARG A 723 8.54 -24.55 18.87
C ARG A 723 9.21 -25.60 17.99
N VAL A 724 8.43 -26.48 17.37
CA VAL A 724 8.91 -27.45 16.37
C VAL A 724 9.47 -26.73 15.14
N ASN A 725 8.74 -25.76 14.59
CA ASN A 725 9.18 -25.00 13.43
C ASN A 725 10.47 -24.20 13.72
N GLN A 726 10.55 -23.57 14.90
CA GLN A 726 11.74 -22.84 15.34
C GLN A 726 12.95 -23.78 15.48
N ALA A 727 12.75 -24.95 16.09
CA ALA A 727 13.82 -25.93 16.27
C ALA A 727 14.40 -26.41 14.94
N MET A 728 13.55 -26.72 13.95
CA MET A 728 14.00 -27.12 12.61
C MET A 728 14.94 -26.10 11.98
N VAL A 729 14.47 -24.83 11.95
CA VAL A 729 15.25 -23.75 11.34
C VAL A 729 16.52 -23.46 12.12
N LEU A 730 16.46 -23.52 13.44
CA LEU A 730 17.61 -23.30 14.32
C LEU A 730 18.70 -24.36 14.13
N LEU A 731 18.33 -25.65 14.09
CA LEU A 731 19.27 -26.76 13.83
C LEU A 731 19.93 -26.61 12.46
N ALA A 732 19.17 -26.19 11.45
CA ALA A 732 19.72 -25.92 10.13
C ALA A 732 20.64 -24.69 10.12
N HIS A 733 20.28 -23.63 10.83
CA HIS A 733 21.08 -22.41 10.92
C HIS A 733 22.49 -22.66 11.50
N VAL A 734 22.58 -23.51 12.52
CA VAL A 734 23.86 -23.87 13.12
C VAL A 734 24.55 -25.05 12.42
N GLN A 735 24.05 -25.50 11.26
CA GLN A 735 24.60 -26.60 10.47
C GLN A 735 24.70 -27.93 11.22
N TYR A 736 23.73 -28.24 12.09
CA TYR A 736 23.75 -29.46 12.87
C TYR A 736 23.27 -30.68 12.07
N ARG A 737 24.16 -31.25 11.25
CA ARG A 737 23.86 -32.35 10.32
C ARG A 737 23.28 -33.63 10.97
N PRO A 738 23.58 -34.00 12.24
CA PRO A 738 22.91 -35.14 12.87
C PRO A 738 21.37 -35.05 12.92
N ALA A 739 20.79 -33.83 12.71
CA ALA A 739 19.35 -33.66 12.65
C ALA A 739 18.73 -34.09 11.30
N ILE A 740 19.50 -34.27 10.22
CA ILE A 740 18.98 -34.55 8.87
C ILE A 740 18.00 -35.71 8.82
N PRO A 741 18.26 -36.90 9.42
CA PRO A 741 17.31 -38.00 9.38
C PRO A 741 15.95 -37.64 10.00
N ALA A 742 15.96 -36.94 11.14
CA ALA A 742 14.72 -36.52 11.80
C ALA A 742 13.96 -35.44 10.97
N LEU A 743 14.70 -34.55 10.35
CA LEU A 743 14.14 -33.52 9.46
C LEU A 743 13.50 -34.15 8.21
N CYS A 744 14.16 -35.12 7.57
CA CYS A 744 13.58 -35.88 6.45
C CYS A 744 12.28 -36.61 6.90
N ALA A 745 12.30 -37.29 8.03
CA ALA A 745 11.13 -37.97 8.55
C ALA A 745 9.96 -37.00 8.83
N ALA A 746 10.25 -35.82 9.35
CA ALA A 746 9.26 -34.77 9.55
C ALA A 746 8.67 -34.26 8.22
N MET A 747 9.52 -34.05 7.21
CA MET A 747 9.08 -33.66 5.87
C MET A 747 8.18 -34.71 5.25
N GLU A 748 8.51 -36.00 5.34
CA GLU A 748 7.73 -37.09 4.79
C GLU A 748 6.35 -37.25 5.45
N ARG A 749 6.25 -36.98 6.75
CA ARG A 749 4.97 -36.99 7.49
C ARG A 749 4.08 -35.80 7.11
N THR A 750 4.64 -34.69 6.60
CA THR A 750 3.90 -33.50 6.28
C THR A 750 3.09 -33.67 5.00
N GLY A 751 1.79 -33.43 5.07
CA GLY A 751 0.84 -33.52 3.98
C GLY A 751 -0.02 -32.25 3.89
N LEU A 752 -0.78 -32.10 2.81
CA LEU A 752 -1.62 -30.93 2.54
C LEU A 752 -3.08 -31.10 2.99
N GLY A 753 -3.45 -32.22 3.57
CA GLY A 753 -4.86 -32.55 3.90
C GLY A 753 -5.59 -31.50 4.76
N ALA A 754 -4.85 -30.71 5.52
CA ALA A 754 -5.37 -29.63 6.35
C ALA A 754 -5.36 -28.25 5.70
N PHE A 755 -4.78 -28.10 4.51
CA PHE A 755 -4.48 -26.81 3.92
C PHE A 755 -5.67 -26.13 3.30
N TYR A 756 -6.54 -26.89 2.68
CA TYR A 756 -7.53 -26.32 1.77
C TYR A 756 -8.90 -26.93 1.99
N HIS A 757 -9.85 -26.10 2.36
CA HIS A 757 -11.25 -26.46 2.33
C HIS A 757 -11.95 -25.68 1.20
N PRO A 758 -12.44 -26.35 0.12
CA PRO A 758 -13.04 -25.66 -1.03
C PRO A 758 -14.22 -24.76 -0.68
N GLN A 759 -14.91 -25.02 0.43
CA GLN A 759 -16.08 -24.24 0.87
C GLN A 759 -15.72 -22.97 1.66
N THR A 760 -14.48 -22.82 2.11
CA THR A 760 -14.00 -21.61 2.82
C THR A 760 -13.18 -20.67 1.94
N ALA A 761 -13.06 -20.96 0.66
CA ALA A 761 -12.31 -20.22 -0.34
C ALA A 761 -12.98 -18.88 -0.76
N THR A 762 -13.70 -18.25 0.12
CA THR A 762 -14.12 -16.87 -0.09
C THR A 762 -13.06 -15.94 0.47
N TYR A 763 -12.32 -15.32 -0.45
CA TYR A 763 -11.27 -14.33 -0.17
C TYR A 763 -10.02 -14.86 0.54
N GLY A 764 -9.06 -15.34 -0.27
CA GLY A 764 -7.70 -15.60 0.16
C GLY A 764 -7.60 -16.54 1.35
N SER A 765 -7.89 -17.82 1.12
CA SER A 765 -7.81 -18.88 2.14
C SER A 765 -6.42 -19.04 2.76
N LEU A 766 -5.41 -18.45 2.15
CA LEU A 766 -4.04 -18.40 2.64
C LEU A 766 -3.66 -16.93 2.87
N ARG A 767 -4.14 -16.35 3.94
CA ARG A 767 -3.61 -15.07 4.40
C ARG A 767 -2.25 -15.32 5.04
N PRO A 768 -1.17 -14.72 4.56
CA PRO A 768 0.16 -14.92 5.15
C PRO A 768 0.29 -14.23 6.50
N ASP A 769 -0.59 -13.32 6.82
CA ASP A 769 -0.76 -12.76 8.16
C ASP A 769 -1.59 -13.67 9.06
N CYS A 770 -2.42 -14.51 8.47
CA CYS A 770 -3.18 -15.50 9.20
C CYS A 770 -2.37 -16.77 9.31
N MET A 771 -1.68 -16.91 10.39
CA MET A 771 -0.93 -18.11 10.74
C MET A 771 -1.84 -19.25 11.23
N THR A 772 -3.10 -19.18 10.88
CA THR A 772 -4.05 -20.28 10.97
C THR A 772 -3.66 -21.47 10.12
N ASN A 773 -2.71 -21.26 9.18
CA ASN A 773 -2.19 -22.36 8.40
C ASN A 773 -0.83 -22.83 8.91
N SER A 774 -0.85 -23.53 10.04
CA SER A 774 0.35 -24.13 10.63
C SER A 774 1.11 -25.04 9.67
N THR A 775 0.41 -25.66 8.71
CA THR A 775 1.05 -26.51 7.70
C THR A 775 1.83 -25.70 6.66
N TYR A 776 1.27 -24.59 6.18
CA TYR A 776 1.98 -23.67 5.27
C TYR A 776 3.27 -23.16 5.90
N ASP A 777 3.16 -22.70 7.13
CA ASP A 777 4.29 -22.21 7.90
C ASP A 777 5.38 -23.27 8.12
N ARG A 778 4.93 -24.48 8.45
CA ARG A 778 5.81 -25.62 8.61
C ARG A 778 6.56 -25.92 7.30
N MET A 779 5.86 -25.92 6.15
CA MET A 779 6.50 -26.16 4.86
C MET A 779 7.47 -25.05 4.45
N LEU A 780 7.18 -23.80 4.81
CA LEU A 780 8.16 -22.72 4.66
C LEU A 780 9.40 -22.93 5.51
N CYS A 781 9.23 -23.35 6.77
CA CYS A 781 10.37 -23.70 7.63
C CYS A 781 11.18 -24.89 7.07
N MET A 782 10.52 -25.87 6.44
CA MET A 782 11.21 -26.96 5.75
C MET A 782 12.02 -26.50 4.54
N ALA A 783 11.46 -25.55 3.76
CA ALA A 783 12.26 -24.91 2.71
C ALA A 783 13.48 -24.19 3.28
N GLU A 784 13.33 -23.49 4.41
CA GLU A 784 14.48 -22.85 5.09
C GLU A 784 15.56 -23.83 5.53
N VAL A 785 15.17 -25.01 5.97
CA VAL A 785 16.13 -26.07 6.32
C VAL A 785 17.01 -26.42 5.12
N GLY A 786 16.43 -26.63 3.94
CA GLY A 786 17.17 -26.94 2.71
C GLY A 786 18.03 -25.78 2.22
N LEU A 787 17.57 -24.52 2.41
CA LEU A 787 18.33 -23.32 2.04
C LEU A 787 19.51 -23.06 2.98
N LEU A 788 19.32 -23.28 4.28
CA LEU A 788 20.36 -23.04 5.30
C LEU A 788 21.38 -24.17 5.41
N MET A 789 20.94 -25.43 5.30
CA MET A 789 21.78 -26.62 5.46
C MET A 789 21.59 -27.58 4.29
N PRO A 790 22.06 -27.24 3.07
CA PRO A 790 21.89 -28.11 1.91
C PRO A 790 22.51 -29.50 2.12
N ASP A 791 21.72 -30.54 1.85
CA ASP A 791 22.15 -31.94 1.90
C ASP A 791 21.32 -32.79 0.93
N GLY A 792 21.97 -33.74 0.22
CA GLY A 792 21.31 -34.55 -0.78
C GLY A 792 20.14 -35.39 -0.25
N ALA A 793 20.13 -35.73 1.04
CA ALA A 793 19.04 -36.46 1.66
C ALA A 793 17.73 -35.64 1.74
N LEU A 794 17.81 -34.33 1.77
CA LEU A 794 16.67 -33.43 1.83
C LEU A 794 16.02 -33.19 0.45
N ALA A 795 16.74 -33.45 -0.65
CA ALA A 795 16.30 -33.13 -2.01
C ALA A 795 14.96 -33.77 -2.38
N GLY A 796 14.80 -35.09 -2.18
CA GLY A 796 13.59 -35.82 -2.48
C GLY A 796 12.37 -35.35 -1.67
N PRO A 797 12.44 -35.32 -0.33
CA PRO A 797 11.37 -34.79 0.51
C PRO A 797 10.95 -33.37 0.16
N LEU A 798 11.89 -32.45 -0.12
CA LEU A 798 11.58 -31.08 -0.52
C LEU A 798 10.88 -31.01 -1.88
N MET A 799 11.30 -31.80 -2.88
CA MET A 799 10.61 -31.88 -4.17
C MET A 799 9.20 -32.42 -4.05
N ARG A 800 8.99 -33.45 -3.21
CA ARG A 800 7.64 -33.95 -2.94
C ARG A 800 6.73 -32.86 -2.39
N LEU A 801 7.21 -32.07 -1.43
CA LEU A 801 6.45 -30.95 -0.86
C LEU A 801 6.21 -29.84 -1.89
N SER A 802 7.17 -29.58 -2.77
CA SER A 802 7.01 -28.60 -3.85
C SER A 802 5.89 -29.00 -4.82
N HIS A 803 5.83 -30.26 -5.25
CA HIS A 803 4.76 -30.76 -6.10
C HIS A 803 3.39 -30.72 -5.41
N LEU A 804 3.33 -31.06 -4.12
CA LEU A 804 2.09 -30.91 -3.34
C LEU A 804 1.59 -29.45 -3.32
N ALA A 805 2.49 -28.48 -3.21
CA ALA A 805 2.12 -27.08 -3.28
C ALA A 805 1.62 -26.69 -4.67
N GLN A 806 2.23 -27.20 -5.76
CA GLN A 806 1.78 -26.97 -7.13
C GLN A 806 0.38 -27.56 -7.40
N ASP A 807 0.04 -28.71 -6.82
CA ASP A 807 -1.28 -29.31 -7.00
C ASP A 807 -2.43 -28.44 -6.46
N ILE A 808 -2.14 -27.55 -5.50
CA ILE A 808 -3.12 -26.60 -4.92
C ILE A 808 -3.08 -25.24 -5.62
N GLU A 809 -1.95 -24.84 -6.19
CA GLU A 809 -1.76 -23.51 -6.80
C GLU A 809 -2.92 -23.07 -7.73
N PRO A 810 -3.47 -23.91 -8.64
CA PRO A 810 -4.55 -23.51 -9.53
C PRO A 810 -5.84 -23.11 -8.80
N GLN A 811 -5.99 -23.48 -7.55
CA GLN A 811 -7.15 -23.18 -6.70
C GLN A 811 -6.90 -21.97 -5.81
N ASP A 812 -5.63 -21.54 -5.71
CA ASP A 812 -5.24 -20.35 -4.96
C ASP A 812 -5.34 -19.11 -5.84
N ARG A 813 -6.08 -18.11 -5.39
CA ARG A 813 -6.20 -16.83 -6.08
C ARG A 813 -5.03 -15.91 -5.79
N ASN A 814 -4.17 -16.31 -4.86
CA ASN A 814 -3.06 -15.52 -4.35
C ASN A 814 -1.73 -16.15 -4.73
N VAL A 815 -0.65 -15.42 -4.50
CA VAL A 815 0.71 -15.82 -4.82
C VAL A 815 1.27 -16.95 -3.94
N TYR A 816 0.61 -17.28 -2.81
CA TYR A 816 1.26 -18.02 -1.71
C TYR A 816 1.61 -19.47 -2.00
N MET A 817 0.73 -20.23 -2.65
CA MET A 817 1.04 -21.62 -2.97
C MET A 817 2.09 -21.73 -4.05
N ALA A 818 2.02 -20.86 -5.07
CA ALA A 818 3.07 -20.72 -6.07
C ALA A 818 4.41 -20.32 -5.46
N TYR A 819 4.39 -19.38 -4.51
CA TYR A 819 5.58 -18.96 -3.78
C TYR A 819 6.17 -20.10 -2.93
N LEU A 820 5.32 -20.88 -2.24
CA LEU A 820 5.74 -22.03 -1.46
C LEU A 820 6.37 -23.11 -2.35
N ALA A 821 5.74 -23.44 -3.47
CA ALA A 821 6.25 -24.40 -4.44
C ALA A 821 7.63 -23.98 -4.96
N LEU A 822 7.76 -22.71 -5.35
CA LEU A 822 9.03 -22.14 -5.82
C LEU A 822 10.12 -22.14 -4.73
N ARG A 823 9.74 -21.84 -3.48
CA ARG A 823 10.66 -21.83 -2.34
C ARG A 823 11.21 -23.22 -2.02
N LEU A 824 10.33 -24.22 -2.02
CA LEU A 824 10.70 -25.63 -1.80
C LEU A 824 11.56 -26.17 -2.95
N ALA A 825 11.21 -25.82 -4.21
CA ALA A 825 12.01 -26.17 -5.37
C ALA A 825 13.42 -25.55 -5.32
N HIS A 826 13.54 -24.28 -4.90
CA HIS A 826 14.83 -23.63 -4.68
C HIS A 826 15.66 -24.38 -3.64
N ALA A 827 15.08 -24.73 -2.50
CA ALA A 827 15.74 -25.50 -1.47
C ALA A 827 16.20 -26.88 -2.00
N ALA A 828 15.34 -27.58 -2.75
CA ALA A 828 15.67 -28.86 -3.37
C ALA A 828 16.79 -28.74 -4.41
N LEU A 829 16.82 -27.66 -5.19
CA LEU A 829 17.91 -27.38 -6.15
C LEU A 829 19.26 -27.26 -5.44
N LEU A 830 19.32 -26.52 -4.35
CA LEU A 830 20.54 -26.39 -3.53
C LEU A 830 20.94 -27.72 -2.89
N CYS A 831 19.98 -28.59 -2.60
CA CYS A 831 20.22 -29.96 -2.11
C CYS A 831 20.62 -30.95 -3.24
N GLY A 832 20.73 -30.49 -4.50
CA GLY A 832 21.21 -31.31 -5.61
C GLY A 832 20.12 -31.90 -6.50
N SER A 833 18.85 -31.49 -6.37
CA SER A 833 17.76 -31.95 -7.26
C SER A 833 17.78 -31.20 -8.59
N GLY A 834 18.17 -31.87 -9.69
CA GLY A 834 18.08 -31.31 -11.04
C GLY A 834 16.65 -31.08 -11.51
N ASP A 835 15.70 -31.88 -11.04
CA ASP A 835 14.28 -31.75 -11.40
C ASP A 835 13.62 -30.46 -10.91
N ALA A 836 14.24 -29.81 -9.91
CA ALA A 836 13.74 -28.54 -9.38
C ALA A 836 13.74 -27.41 -10.42
N LEU A 837 14.63 -27.44 -11.41
CA LEU A 837 14.65 -26.46 -12.49
C LEU A 837 13.36 -26.48 -13.32
N ALA A 838 12.77 -27.67 -13.56
CA ALA A 838 11.51 -27.79 -14.28
C ALA A 838 10.34 -27.09 -13.55
N VAL A 839 10.41 -27.00 -12.22
CA VAL A 839 9.45 -26.23 -11.40
C VAL A 839 9.75 -24.73 -11.46
N ILE A 840 11.03 -24.34 -11.39
CA ILE A 840 11.46 -22.92 -11.25
C ILE A 840 11.32 -22.14 -12.56
N GLU A 841 11.71 -22.73 -13.69
CA GLU A 841 11.78 -22.04 -15.00
C GLU A 841 10.44 -21.40 -15.44
N PRO A 842 9.26 -22.03 -15.33
CA PRO A 842 8.01 -21.41 -15.68
C PRO A 842 7.73 -20.11 -14.93
N TYR A 843 8.10 -20.02 -13.66
CA TYR A 843 7.89 -18.83 -12.84
C TYR A 843 8.75 -17.63 -13.27
N SER A 844 9.83 -17.84 -14.00
CA SER A 844 10.68 -16.74 -14.52
C SER A 844 9.93 -15.80 -15.49
N ARG A 845 8.81 -16.25 -16.03
CA ARG A 845 7.93 -15.49 -16.93
C ARG A 845 6.55 -15.25 -16.35
N HIS A 846 6.35 -15.58 -15.09
CA HIS A 846 5.06 -15.46 -14.44
C HIS A 846 4.59 -13.98 -14.42
N PRO A 847 3.30 -13.68 -14.63
CA PRO A 847 2.78 -12.31 -14.62
C PRO A 847 2.98 -11.63 -13.24
N HIS A 848 2.96 -12.39 -12.15
CA HIS A 848 3.16 -11.88 -10.81
C HIS A 848 4.62 -11.56 -10.53
N GLY A 849 4.91 -10.29 -10.19
CA GLY A 849 6.27 -9.76 -10.05
C GLY A 849 7.13 -10.43 -8.97
N VAL A 850 6.53 -10.82 -7.84
CA VAL A 850 7.25 -11.54 -6.78
C VAL A 850 7.77 -12.89 -7.28
N LEU A 851 6.91 -13.69 -7.93
CA LEU A 851 7.30 -15.01 -8.44
C LEU A 851 8.36 -14.87 -9.54
N ARG A 852 8.12 -13.97 -10.49
CA ARG A 852 9.04 -13.71 -11.60
C ARG A 852 10.41 -13.28 -11.09
N THR A 853 10.47 -12.31 -10.19
CA THR A 853 11.72 -11.80 -9.63
C THR A 853 12.48 -12.89 -8.88
N TYR A 854 11.80 -13.69 -8.07
CA TYR A 854 12.44 -14.75 -7.29
C TYR A 854 13.00 -15.86 -8.20
N ALA A 855 12.21 -16.34 -9.16
CA ALA A 855 12.66 -17.36 -10.10
C ALA A 855 13.86 -16.89 -10.94
N GLN A 856 13.84 -15.65 -11.43
CA GLN A 856 14.96 -15.07 -12.19
C GLN A 856 16.25 -15.03 -11.34
N ARG A 857 16.18 -14.59 -10.10
CA ARG A 857 17.31 -14.58 -9.17
C ARG A 857 17.92 -15.99 -8.95
N ILE A 858 17.05 -17.00 -8.78
CA ILE A 858 17.52 -18.39 -8.64
C ILE A 858 18.26 -18.84 -9.91
N LEU A 859 17.70 -18.59 -11.08
CA LEU A 859 18.29 -19.00 -12.35
C LEU A 859 19.62 -18.29 -12.64
N GLU A 860 19.70 -16.99 -12.36
CA GLU A 860 20.93 -16.19 -12.49
C GLU A 860 22.05 -16.71 -11.56
N SER A 861 21.71 -17.01 -10.31
CA SER A 861 22.65 -17.56 -9.33
C SER A 861 23.17 -18.93 -9.75
N ASN A 862 22.30 -19.77 -10.28
CA ASN A 862 22.65 -21.11 -10.75
C ASN A 862 23.57 -21.09 -11.98
N GLN A 863 23.40 -20.11 -12.90
CA GLN A 863 24.24 -19.94 -14.09
C GLN A 863 25.58 -19.28 -13.77
N GLY A 864 25.65 -18.38 -12.78
CA GLY A 864 26.85 -17.62 -12.42
C GLY A 864 27.85 -18.36 -11.55
N GLY A 865 27.55 -19.56 -11.08
CA GLY A 865 28.43 -20.34 -10.19
C GLY A 865 28.73 -19.70 -8.83
N LYS A 866 28.01 -18.63 -8.48
CA LYS A 866 28.05 -18.00 -7.16
C LYS A 866 26.73 -18.31 -6.45
N MET A 867 26.77 -19.09 -5.38
CA MET A 867 25.67 -19.21 -4.45
C MET A 867 25.41 -17.84 -3.81
N VAL A 868 24.17 -17.38 -3.86
CA VAL A 868 23.68 -16.23 -3.11
C VAL A 868 23.34 -16.63 -1.68
#